data_734ae9e82b57ea7db52db03fe3a0d071
#
_entry.id   734ae9e82b57ea7db52db03fe3a0d071
#
_cell.length_a   1.000
_cell.length_b   1.000
_cell.length_c   1.000
_cell.angle_alpha   90.00
_cell.angle_beta   90.00
_cell.angle_gamma   90.00
#
_symmetry.space_group_name_H-M   'P 1'
#
loop_
_entity.id
_entity.type
_entity.pdbx_description
1 polymer ?
#
loop_
_entity_poly.entity_id
_entity_poly.type
_entity_poly.pdbx_seq_one_letter_code
_entity_poly.pdbx_strand_id
1 'polypeptide(L)'
;MLETASVSYGKAMSYLPVIDLLKAYFKIQVRDDLREIREKVTGKLLQLDESLKSTLPALLALLDVPVDDSPWGTLDPGQRRLRTLDAVKRLLLREAREQPLLVIFEDLHWIDSETQAFLDGLIESLPTARLLLLVSYRPEFQHAWGGKTYYRQLRIDPLSPESADELLEGLLGTDSALGTLKRLLVEQTEANPLFLEESVRALVETGALIGERGVYRLARPVEHLTMPTTVQAILAARIDRLTPEVKRLLQTAAVVGKDVPMPLLLAIADAPEHEVRAELIHLQAAEFLYEARLFPDLEYTFKHALTHEVAYQGQLHERQRALHARITEAIERLWPERVAEQAERLAHHALRGELWEKAVAHLRRAGLRAMARGANREAITHLEQALGAVRHLPEGREATELIIDIHLDLRNALIPLEEWARIGEHLHEAEGLARTLGDQLRLGRIVTSMANQCLVRDDYDEAVRFGQEALSIARTLGDRSIEVVATSYLGMTHAARGEFSEAATFLECNVALEDELRYERFGSPAIQSALSGARLADVLSQLGRFDEAIGHAEAAVQIAEAADYPFTLSQGLFFLGLAHLRRGDLPSATRILERSLDLCRRWQIVAWTQYAAAMLGVACALAGRSDDALSLVADAVEEFRSRESGLILLCAGMTYLSAGRINEAAGYARKALALTRRLGARARETHALCLAGDIASAAGADDAENF
;
A
#
# COMPACT_ATOMS: atom_id res chain seq x y z
N MET A 1 -5.25 -18.42 20.13
CA MET A 1 -6.25 -17.63 19.39
C MET A 1 -5.73 -16.21 19.29
N LEU A 2 -5.81 -15.63 18.10
CA LEU A 2 -5.50 -14.22 17.81
C LEU A 2 -6.74 -13.63 17.12
N GLU A 3 -7.15 -12.46 17.57
CA GLU A 3 -8.35 -11.78 17.09
C GLU A 3 -8.06 -10.32 16.81
N THR A 4 -8.61 -9.82 15.72
CA THR A 4 -8.54 -8.41 15.32
C THR A 4 -9.83 -8.03 14.60
N ALA A 5 -10.18 -6.75 14.64
CA ALA A 5 -11.35 -6.21 13.96
C ALA A 5 -10.98 -5.00 13.11
N SER A 6 -11.64 -4.88 11.97
CA SER A 6 -11.52 -3.68 11.14
C SER A 6 -12.49 -2.60 11.65
N VAL A 7 -12.08 -1.34 11.53
CA VAL A 7 -12.88 -0.19 11.96
C VAL A 7 -13.31 0.63 10.75
N SER A 8 -14.45 1.34 10.85
CA SER A 8 -15.04 2.04 9.71
C SER A 8 -14.14 3.12 9.07
N TYR A 9 -13.20 3.69 9.81
CA TYR A 9 -12.15 4.58 9.30
C TYR A 9 -10.86 3.84 8.92
N GLY A 10 -10.80 2.52 9.12
CA GLY A 10 -9.60 1.68 8.92
C GLY A 10 -9.15 1.58 7.47
N LYS A 11 -10.04 1.80 6.49
CA LYS A 11 -9.66 1.81 5.06
C LYS A 11 -8.56 2.80 4.72
N ALA A 12 -8.40 3.84 5.52
CA ALA A 12 -7.35 4.85 5.36
C ALA A 12 -6.08 4.54 6.17
N MET A 13 -6.09 3.50 7.03
CA MET A 13 -4.98 3.13 7.91
C MET A 13 -4.35 1.82 7.44
N SER A 14 -3.26 1.90 6.69
CA SER A 14 -2.59 0.72 6.15
C SER A 14 -2.13 -0.26 7.24
N TYR A 15 -2.43 -1.53 7.04
CA TYR A 15 -2.10 -2.64 7.94
C TYR A 15 -2.71 -2.56 9.34
N LEU A 16 -3.70 -1.72 9.62
CA LEU A 16 -4.20 -1.54 10.99
C LEU A 16 -4.59 -2.87 11.67
N PRO A 17 -5.42 -3.75 11.06
CA PRO A 17 -5.76 -5.02 11.68
C PRO A 17 -4.56 -5.95 11.89
N VAL A 18 -3.57 -5.90 10.99
CA VAL A 18 -2.32 -6.68 11.10
C VAL A 18 -1.46 -6.15 12.24
N ILE A 19 -1.35 -4.82 12.38
CA ILE A 19 -0.61 -4.17 13.48
C ILE A 19 -1.22 -4.54 14.82
N ASP A 20 -2.55 -4.49 14.95
CA ASP A 20 -3.25 -4.84 16.19
C ASP A 20 -3.09 -6.32 16.54
N LEU A 21 -3.16 -7.20 15.54
CA LEU A 21 -2.86 -8.63 15.69
C LEU A 21 -1.43 -8.87 16.18
N LEU A 22 -0.44 -8.16 15.65
CA LEU A 22 0.96 -8.25 16.09
C LEU A 22 1.14 -7.68 17.51
N LYS A 23 0.50 -6.56 17.84
CA LYS A 23 0.54 -6.01 19.20
C LYS A 23 -0.02 -7.01 20.21
N ALA A 24 -1.14 -7.65 19.89
CA ALA A 24 -1.72 -8.70 20.73
C ALA A 24 -0.79 -9.92 20.85
N TYR A 25 -0.19 -10.37 19.74
CA TYR A 25 0.73 -11.51 19.71
C TYR A 25 1.99 -11.27 20.56
N PHE A 26 2.62 -10.11 20.41
CA PHE A 26 3.82 -9.73 21.17
C PHE A 26 3.52 -9.16 22.56
N LYS A 27 2.24 -9.04 22.94
CA LYS A 27 1.78 -8.44 24.21
C LYS A 27 2.31 -7.02 24.39
N ILE A 28 2.32 -6.24 23.30
CA ILE A 28 2.71 -4.84 23.31
C ILE A 28 1.59 -4.02 23.94
N GLN A 29 1.95 -3.18 24.90
CA GLN A 29 1.02 -2.30 25.60
C GLN A 29 1.19 -0.84 25.14
N VAL A 30 0.16 -0.03 25.35
CA VAL A 30 0.16 1.39 24.96
C VAL A 30 1.30 2.18 25.62
N ARG A 31 1.72 1.79 26.82
CA ARG A 31 2.80 2.44 27.59
C ARG A 31 4.22 1.99 27.20
N ASP A 32 4.35 0.90 26.44
CA ASP A 32 5.67 0.37 26.08
C ASP A 32 6.42 1.41 25.24
N ASP A 33 7.66 1.68 25.62
CA ASP A 33 8.55 2.50 24.81
C ASP A 33 9.12 1.71 23.61
N LEU A 34 9.78 2.40 22.70
CA LEU A 34 10.36 1.78 21.49
C LEU A 34 11.37 0.67 21.81
N ARG A 35 12.09 0.80 22.93
CA ARG A 35 13.04 -0.19 23.39
C ARG A 35 12.35 -1.45 23.90
N GLU A 36 11.32 -1.28 24.75
CA GLU A 36 10.52 -2.38 25.27
C GLU A 36 9.81 -3.14 24.14
N ILE A 37 9.26 -2.43 23.15
CA ILE A 37 8.66 -3.07 21.97
C ILE A 37 9.71 -3.91 21.23
N ARG A 38 10.89 -3.35 20.96
CA ARG A 38 12.01 -4.07 20.31
C ARG A 38 12.39 -5.33 21.09
N GLU A 39 12.54 -5.22 22.40
CA GLU A 39 12.89 -6.37 23.27
C GLU A 39 11.83 -7.47 23.24
N LYS A 40 10.53 -7.11 23.33
CA LYS A 40 9.42 -8.07 23.24
C LYS A 40 9.36 -8.78 21.90
N VAL A 41 9.47 -8.03 20.79
CA VAL A 41 9.45 -8.59 19.44
C VAL A 41 10.65 -9.51 19.21
N THR A 42 11.87 -9.02 19.49
CA THR A 42 13.10 -9.79 19.29
C THR A 42 13.13 -11.05 20.13
N GLY A 43 12.82 -10.92 21.44
CA GLY A 43 12.83 -12.07 22.37
C GLY A 43 11.82 -13.15 21.95
N LYS A 44 10.60 -12.77 21.62
CA LYS A 44 9.57 -13.74 21.19
C LYS A 44 9.91 -14.42 19.86
N LEU A 45 10.45 -13.67 18.89
CA LEU A 45 10.85 -14.22 17.59
C LEU A 45 11.98 -15.25 17.71
N LEU A 46 13.06 -14.89 18.43
CA LEU A 46 14.21 -15.77 18.60
C LEU A 46 13.86 -17.00 19.45
N GLN A 47 12.95 -16.85 20.42
CA GLN A 47 12.45 -17.98 21.18
C GLN A 47 11.64 -18.96 20.31
N LEU A 48 10.89 -18.45 19.32
CA LEU A 48 10.09 -19.26 18.42
C LEU A 48 10.95 -19.97 17.38
N ASP A 49 11.84 -19.25 16.68
CA ASP A 49 12.75 -19.80 15.68
C ASP A 49 13.81 -18.78 15.27
N GLU A 50 15.10 -19.16 15.34
CA GLU A 50 16.21 -18.30 14.95
C GLU A 50 16.15 -17.91 13.45
N SER A 51 15.57 -18.75 12.59
CA SER A 51 15.39 -18.47 11.16
C SER A 51 14.50 -17.24 10.88
N LEU A 52 13.68 -16.85 11.85
CA LEU A 52 12.83 -15.65 11.77
C LEU A 52 13.60 -14.36 12.05
N LYS A 53 14.89 -14.41 12.45
CA LYS A 53 15.71 -13.22 12.66
C LYS A 53 15.72 -12.29 11.45
N SER A 54 15.69 -12.85 10.24
CA SER A 54 15.62 -12.10 8.98
C SER A 54 14.31 -11.31 8.79
N THR A 55 13.25 -11.62 9.54
CA THR A 55 11.96 -10.93 9.48
C THR A 55 11.85 -9.76 10.47
N LEU A 56 12.79 -9.69 11.44
CA LEU A 56 12.77 -8.69 12.50
C LEU A 56 12.70 -7.25 12.01
N PRO A 57 13.50 -6.81 11.00
CA PRO A 57 13.43 -5.45 10.50
C PRO A 57 12.05 -5.06 9.98
N ALA A 58 11.38 -5.97 9.25
CA ALA A 58 10.06 -5.75 8.69
C ALA A 58 8.99 -5.60 9.78
N LEU A 59 9.02 -6.47 10.79
CA LEU A 59 8.07 -6.43 11.90
C LEU A 59 8.27 -5.20 12.78
N LEU A 60 9.51 -4.81 13.07
CA LEU A 60 9.81 -3.58 13.81
C LEU A 60 9.34 -2.33 13.05
N ALA A 61 9.63 -2.25 11.75
CA ALA A 61 9.19 -1.12 10.92
C ALA A 61 7.67 -1.02 10.85
N LEU A 62 6.96 -2.16 10.78
CA LEU A 62 5.48 -2.16 10.79
C LEU A 62 4.91 -1.67 12.12
N LEU A 63 5.63 -1.92 13.22
CA LEU A 63 5.29 -1.47 14.58
C LEU A 63 5.88 -0.07 14.92
N ASP A 64 6.36 0.67 13.92
CA ASP A 64 6.94 2.01 14.03
C ASP A 64 8.20 2.08 14.92
N VAL A 65 8.89 0.97 15.10
CA VAL A 65 10.19 0.95 15.79
C VAL A 65 11.31 1.22 14.79
N PRO A 66 12.16 2.26 15.00
CA PRO A 66 13.28 2.56 14.11
C PRO A 66 14.18 1.35 13.87
N VAL A 67 14.69 1.21 12.65
CA VAL A 67 15.55 0.08 12.25
C VAL A 67 16.88 0.67 11.75
N ASP A 68 17.83 0.86 12.66
CA ASP A 68 19.00 1.71 12.42
C ASP A 68 20.18 1.02 11.70
N ASP A 69 20.38 -0.30 11.84
CA ASP A 69 21.56 -1.03 11.34
C ASP A 69 21.24 -2.12 10.31
N SER A 70 20.23 -1.94 9.50
CA SER A 70 19.72 -2.99 8.61
C SER A 70 19.69 -2.53 7.14
N PRO A 71 19.89 -3.43 6.19
CA PRO A 71 19.59 -3.21 4.78
C PRO A 71 18.15 -2.71 4.52
N TRP A 72 17.30 -2.75 5.55
CA TRP A 72 15.91 -2.28 5.49
C TRP A 72 15.75 -0.85 4.98
N GLY A 73 16.63 0.05 5.42
CA GLY A 73 16.62 1.46 4.98
C GLY A 73 16.93 1.63 3.50
N THR A 74 17.66 0.69 2.90
CA THR A 74 18.05 0.74 1.48
C THR A 74 17.01 0.16 0.54
N LEU A 75 16.02 -0.60 1.05
CA LEU A 75 14.95 -1.18 0.24
C LEU A 75 14.03 -0.11 -0.35
N ASP A 76 13.57 -0.34 -1.56
CA ASP A 76 12.48 0.47 -2.11
C ASP A 76 11.14 0.15 -1.42
N PRO A 77 10.13 1.04 -1.54
CA PRO A 77 8.83 0.83 -0.88
C PRO A 77 8.15 -0.49 -1.26
N GLY A 78 8.24 -0.92 -2.52
CA GLY A 78 7.66 -2.19 -2.99
C GLY A 78 8.33 -3.39 -2.32
N GLN A 79 9.66 -3.38 -2.22
CA GLN A 79 10.43 -4.41 -1.54
C GLN A 79 10.11 -4.46 -0.03
N ARG A 80 9.99 -3.31 0.63
CA ARG A 80 9.57 -3.25 2.05
C ARG A 80 8.20 -3.87 2.23
N ARG A 81 7.24 -3.51 1.36
CA ARG A 81 5.90 -4.09 1.37
C ARG A 81 5.92 -5.61 1.32
N LEU A 82 6.64 -6.18 0.35
CA LEU A 82 6.74 -7.63 0.18
C LEU A 82 7.39 -8.32 1.38
N ARG A 83 8.47 -7.73 1.91
CA ARG A 83 9.14 -8.22 3.13
C ARG A 83 8.22 -8.16 4.34
N THR A 84 7.38 -7.13 4.45
CA THR A 84 6.39 -7.00 5.52
C THR A 84 5.34 -8.09 5.43
N LEU A 85 4.74 -8.31 4.25
CA LEU A 85 3.75 -9.35 4.03
C LEU A 85 4.33 -10.75 4.31
N ASP A 86 5.55 -11.03 3.80
CA ASP A 86 6.25 -12.31 4.04
C ASP A 86 6.60 -12.51 5.52
N ALA A 87 7.07 -11.47 6.20
CA ALA A 87 7.45 -11.54 7.61
C ALA A 87 6.27 -11.94 8.50
N VAL A 88 5.12 -11.27 8.34
CA VAL A 88 3.91 -11.59 9.12
C VAL A 88 3.41 -13.00 8.79
N LYS A 89 3.38 -13.36 7.51
CA LYS A 89 2.98 -14.71 7.07
C LYS A 89 3.89 -15.80 7.67
N ARG A 90 5.21 -15.65 7.58
CA ARG A 90 6.18 -16.59 8.13
C ARG A 90 6.04 -16.74 9.64
N LEU A 91 5.80 -15.64 10.35
CA LEU A 91 5.55 -15.67 11.78
C LEU A 91 4.34 -16.54 12.13
N LEU A 92 3.18 -16.30 11.50
CA LEU A 92 1.95 -17.05 11.77
C LEU A 92 2.07 -18.53 11.37
N LEU A 93 2.68 -18.81 10.22
CA LEU A 93 2.90 -20.18 9.78
C LEU A 93 3.88 -20.95 10.68
N ARG A 94 4.91 -20.27 11.21
CA ARG A 94 5.85 -20.88 12.16
C ARG A 94 5.20 -21.15 13.51
N GLU A 95 4.41 -20.21 14.04
CA GLU A 95 3.62 -20.42 15.26
C GLU A 95 2.64 -21.59 15.08
N ALA A 96 1.96 -21.68 13.92
CA ALA A 96 1.03 -22.75 13.61
C ALA A 96 1.68 -24.15 13.56
N ARG A 97 3.01 -24.24 13.37
CA ARG A 97 3.75 -25.53 13.47
C ARG A 97 3.95 -25.97 14.92
N GLU A 98 4.15 -25.03 15.84
CA GLU A 98 4.27 -25.33 17.27
C GLU A 98 2.92 -25.76 17.87
N GLN A 99 1.88 -24.95 17.63
CA GLN A 99 0.54 -25.22 18.12
C GLN A 99 -0.53 -24.80 17.10
N PRO A 100 -1.70 -25.51 17.05
CA PRO A 100 -2.79 -25.08 16.17
C PRO A 100 -3.19 -23.65 16.46
N LEU A 101 -3.27 -22.84 15.40
CA LEU A 101 -3.55 -21.42 15.51
C LEU A 101 -4.95 -21.09 14.97
N LEU A 102 -5.77 -20.40 15.75
CA LEU A 102 -7.01 -19.75 15.30
C LEU A 102 -6.75 -18.26 15.16
N VAL A 103 -6.99 -17.73 13.96
CA VAL A 103 -6.88 -16.30 13.65
C VAL A 103 -8.26 -15.81 13.22
N ILE A 104 -8.72 -14.74 13.84
CA ILE A 104 -10.03 -14.15 13.59
C ILE A 104 -9.84 -12.73 13.09
N PHE A 105 -10.44 -12.43 11.93
CA PHE A 105 -10.57 -11.07 11.40
C PHE A 105 -12.04 -10.71 11.30
N GLU A 106 -12.45 -9.70 12.04
CA GLU A 106 -13.81 -9.21 12.01
C GLU A 106 -13.98 -8.00 11.10
N ASP A 107 -15.18 -7.87 10.54
CA ASP A 107 -15.64 -6.72 9.75
C ASP A 107 -14.75 -6.40 8.54
N LEU A 108 -14.36 -7.44 7.76
CA LEU A 108 -13.47 -7.29 6.61
C LEU A 108 -13.95 -6.30 5.54
N HIS A 109 -15.22 -5.93 5.53
CA HIS A 109 -15.73 -4.90 4.61
C HIS A 109 -15.14 -3.49 4.86
N TRP A 110 -14.38 -3.31 5.94
CA TRP A 110 -13.65 -2.08 6.29
C TRP A 110 -12.13 -2.19 6.23
N ILE A 111 -11.58 -3.31 5.75
CA ILE A 111 -10.12 -3.46 5.68
C ILE A 111 -9.48 -2.55 4.63
N ASP A 112 -8.21 -2.25 4.85
CA ASP A 112 -7.32 -1.60 3.91
C ASP A 112 -6.78 -2.58 2.85
N SER A 113 -6.23 -2.06 1.75
CA SER A 113 -5.75 -2.87 0.63
C SER A 113 -4.54 -3.75 1.00
N GLU A 114 -3.74 -3.33 1.97
CA GLU A 114 -2.55 -4.06 2.38
C GLU A 114 -2.89 -5.24 3.30
N THR A 115 -3.87 -5.07 4.19
CA THR A 115 -4.43 -6.18 4.98
C THR A 115 -5.10 -7.20 4.05
N GLN A 116 -5.82 -6.75 2.99
CA GLN A 116 -6.38 -7.65 1.98
C GLN A 116 -5.27 -8.45 1.28
N ALA A 117 -4.22 -7.79 0.82
CA ALA A 117 -3.09 -8.46 0.16
C ALA A 117 -2.37 -9.47 1.09
N PHE A 118 -2.27 -9.14 2.38
CA PHE A 118 -1.74 -10.06 3.38
C PHE A 118 -2.62 -11.32 3.50
N LEU A 119 -3.95 -11.15 3.63
CA LEU A 119 -4.89 -12.27 3.72
C LEU A 119 -4.87 -13.13 2.46
N ASP A 120 -4.83 -12.53 1.27
CA ASP A 120 -4.72 -13.25 0.00
C ASP A 120 -3.48 -14.15 -0.01
N GLY A 121 -2.32 -13.59 0.40
CA GLY A 121 -1.07 -14.35 0.49
C GLY A 121 -1.03 -15.42 1.59
N LEU A 122 -1.72 -15.20 2.72
CA LEU A 122 -1.83 -16.17 3.81
C LEU A 122 -2.71 -17.35 3.41
N ILE A 123 -3.84 -17.09 2.78
CA ILE A 123 -4.82 -18.09 2.34
C ILE A 123 -4.19 -19.13 1.41
N GLU A 124 -3.29 -18.74 0.51
CA GLU A 124 -2.56 -19.69 -0.35
C GLU A 124 -1.72 -20.71 0.44
N SER A 125 -1.35 -20.39 1.66
CA SER A 125 -0.51 -21.25 2.52
C SER A 125 -1.31 -22.12 3.49
N LEU A 126 -2.63 -21.92 3.63
CA LEU A 126 -3.47 -22.64 4.59
C LEU A 126 -3.53 -24.15 4.39
N PRO A 127 -3.53 -24.72 3.15
CA PRO A 127 -3.63 -26.18 2.96
C PRO A 127 -2.55 -26.98 3.67
N THR A 128 -1.39 -26.36 3.93
CA THR A 128 -0.23 -27.01 4.55
C THR A 128 0.02 -26.56 5.98
N ALA A 129 -0.86 -25.70 6.53
CA ALA A 129 -0.70 -25.10 7.85
C ALA A 129 -1.74 -25.61 8.85
N ARG A 130 -1.36 -25.75 10.13
CA ARG A 130 -2.30 -26.02 11.23
C ARG A 130 -2.94 -24.72 11.71
N LEU A 131 -3.53 -23.94 10.77
CA LEU A 131 -4.11 -22.64 11.00
C LEU A 131 -5.56 -22.63 10.49
N LEU A 132 -6.49 -22.21 11.35
CA LEU A 132 -7.86 -21.89 10.99
C LEU A 132 -8.00 -20.38 10.94
N LEU A 133 -8.36 -19.85 9.76
CA LEU A 133 -8.70 -18.45 9.56
C LEU A 133 -10.22 -18.31 9.56
N LEU A 134 -10.76 -17.55 10.50
CA LEU A 134 -12.17 -17.18 10.58
C LEU A 134 -12.30 -15.70 10.22
N VAL A 135 -13.21 -15.40 9.30
CA VAL A 135 -13.43 -14.02 8.85
C VAL A 135 -14.93 -13.69 8.86
N SER A 136 -15.28 -12.50 9.32
CA SER A 136 -16.63 -11.97 9.20
C SER A 136 -16.67 -10.80 8.22
N TYR A 137 -17.70 -10.75 7.37
CA TYR A 137 -17.87 -9.68 6.39
C TYR A 137 -19.33 -9.53 5.96
N ARG A 138 -19.67 -8.37 5.42
CA ARG A 138 -20.99 -8.11 4.82
C ARG A 138 -21.01 -8.57 3.37
N PRO A 139 -22.22 -8.82 2.79
CA PRO A 139 -22.38 -9.32 1.41
C PRO A 139 -21.70 -8.44 0.33
N GLU A 140 -21.51 -7.16 0.59
CA GLU A 140 -20.88 -6.22 -0.33
C GLU A 140 -19.36 -6.41 -0.47
N PHE A 141 -18.75 -7.12 0.48
CA PHE A 141 -17.31 -7.39 0.44
C PHE A 141 -16.97 -8.40 -0.65
N GLN A 142 -16.05 -8.05 -1.53
CA GLN A 142 -15.62 -8.90 -2.63
C GLN A 142 -14.25 -9.51 -2.36
N HIS A 143 -14.11 -10.81 -2.60
CA HIS A 143 -12.87 -11.55 -2.47
C HIS A 143 -12.78 -12.67 -3.50
N ALA A 144 -11.56 -13.13 -3.81
CA ALA A 144 -11.30 -14.20 -4.78
C ALA A 144 -11.25 -15.62 -4.17
N TRP A 145 -11.61 -15.80 -2.90
CA TRP A 145 -11.35 -17.04 -2.15
C TRP A 145 -12.36 -18.15 -2.41
N GLY A 146 -13.53 -17.83 -2.95
CA GLY A 146 -14.66 -18.75 -3.13
C GLY A 146 -14.36 -19.98 -3.99
N GLY A 147 -13.32 -19.94 -4.85
CA GLY A 147 -12.87 -21.07 -5.66
C GLY A 147 -11.94 -22.06 -4.95
N LYS A 148 -11.53 -21.81 -3.69
CA LYS A 148 -10.60 -22.69 -2.97
C LYS A 148 -11.36 -23.86 -2.32
N THR A 149 -10.83 -25.07 -2.44
CA THR A 149 -11.48 -26.30 -1.90
C THR A 149 -11.56 -26.34 -0.37
N TYR A 150 -10.73 -25.57 0.30
CA TYR A 150 -10.69 -25.46 1.77
C TYR A 150 -11.41 -24.21 2.30
N TYR A 151 -12.01 -23.39 1.43
CA TYR A 151 -12.86 -22.28 1.81
C TYR A 151 -14.28 -22.77 2.11
N ARG A 152 -14.87 -22.31 3.22
CA ARG A 152 -16.26 -22.54 3.57
C ARG A 152 -16.91 -21.22 3.96
N GLN A 153 -18.01 -20.90 3.29
CA GLN A 153 -18.84 -19.76 3.63
C GLN A 153 -20.02 -20.23 4.49
N LEU A 154 -20.17 -19.58 5.65
CA LEU A 154 -21.34 -19.74 6.51
C LEU A 154 -22.16 -18.47 6.38
N ARG A 155 -23.35 -18.59 5.81
CA ARG A 155 -24.30 -17.48 5.78
C ARG A 155 -25.06 -17.44 7.10
N ILE A 156 -25.07 -16.28 7.75
CA ILE A 156 -25.88 -16.04 8.94
C ILE A 156 -27.16 -15.35 8.48
N ASP A 157 -28.22 -16.13 8.41
CA ASP A 157 -29.57 -15.65 8.08
C ASP A 157 -30.27 -15.19 9.37
N PRO A 158 -31.40 -14.45 9.27
CA PRO A 158 -32.29 -14.20 10.41
C PRO A 158 -32.64 -15.50 11.16
N LEU A 159 -33.01 -15.40 12.41
CA LEU A 159 -33.39 -16.56 13.20
C LEU A 159 -34.59 -17.28 12.57
N SER A 160 -34.62 -18.62 12.70
CA SER A 160 -35.86 -19.36 12.39
C SER A 160 -36.97 -18.92 13.33
N PRO A 161 -38.24 -19.09 12.96
CA PRO A 161 -39.36 -18.76 13.85
C PRO A 161 -39.23 -19.42 15.22
N GLU A 162 -38.81 -20.69 15.26
CA GLU A 162 -38.62 -21.45 16.50
C GLU A 162 -37.49 -20.85 17.34
N SER A 163 -36.36 -20.50 16.73
CA SER A 163 -35.23 -19.88 17.44
C SER A 163 -35.55 -18.46 17.90
N ALA A 164 -36.33 -17.70 17.13
CA ALA A 164 -36.80 -16.38 17.54
C ALA A 164 -37.76 -16.46 18.73
N ASP A 165 -38.66 -17.43 18.75
CA ASP A 165 -39.54 -17.70 19.90
C ASP A 165 -38.75 -18.12 21.13
N GLU A 166 -37.75 -19.00 20.99
CA GLU A 166 -36.86 -19.41 22.08
C GLU A 166 -36.07 -18.21 22.66
N LEU A 167 -35.55 -17.35 21.81
CA LEU A 167 -34.89 -16.11 22.24
C LEU A 167 -35.86 -15.21 23.00
N LEU A 168 -37.07 -15.00 22.47
CA LEU A 168 -38.10 -14.19 23.12
C LEU A 168 -38.62 -14.82 24.42
N GLU A 169 -38.65 -16.14 24.53
CA GLU A 169 -38.97 -16.82 25.79
C GLU A 169 -37.90 -16.58 26.85
N GLY A 170 -36.62 -16.64 26.47
CA GLY A 170 -35.50 -16.31 27.33
C GLY A 170 -35.48 -14.83 27.77
N LEU A 171 -35.96 -13.93 26.93
CA LEU A 171 -36.04 -12.51 27.23
C LEU A 171 -37.28 -12.13 28.02
N LEU A 172 -38.46 -12.53 27.55
CA LEU A 172 -39.77 -12.07 28.07
C LEU A 172 -40.37 -13.01 29.11
N GLY A 173 -40.08 -14.31 28.98
CA GLY A 173 -40.73 -15.38 29.75
C GLY A 173 -41.78 -16.14 28.98
N THR A 174 -42.42 -17.14 29.66
CA THR A 174 -43.34 -18.11 29.04
C THR A 174 -44.81 -17.74 29.24
N ASP A 175 -45.14 -16.51 29.72
CA ASP A 175 -46.51 -16.08 29.89
C ASP A 175 -47.29 -16.08 28.57
N SER A 176 -48.40 -16.79 28.49
CA SER A 176 -49.25 -16.90 27.32
C SER A 176 -49.84 -15.55 26.85
N ALA A 177 -49.98 -14.57 27.80
CA ALA A 177 -50.45 -13.22 27.50
C ALA A 177 -49.48 -12.46 26.60
N LEU A 178 -48.20 -12.87 26.52
CA LEU A 178 -47.17 -12.27 25.68
C LEU A 178 -47.12 -12.84 24.23
N GLY A 179 -47.93 -13.87 23.94
CA GLY A 179 -47.89 -14.55 22.64
C GLY A 179 -48.20 -13.66 21.42
N THR A 180 -49.10 -12.67 21.58
CA THR A 180 -49.38 -11.69 20.53
C THR A 180 -48.23 -10.70 20.37
N LEU A 181 -47.60 -10.27 21.43
CA LEU A 181 -46.42 -9.40 21.39
C LEU A 181 -45.24 -10.12 20.74
N LYS A 182 -44.98 -11.39 21.13
CA LYS A 182 -43.89 -12.19 20.53
C LYS A 182 -44.00 -12.25 19.01
N ARG A 183 -45.19 -12.59 18.49
CA ARG A 183 -45.48 -12.65 17.06
C ARG A 183 -45.24 -11.29 16.35
N LEU A 184 -45.76 -10.21 16.94
CA LEU A 184 -45.57 -8.86 16.41
C LEU A 184 -44.08 -8.49 16.36
N LEU A 185 -43.30 -8.81 17.39
CA LEU A 185 -41.88 -8.58 17.46
C LEU A 185 -41.13 -9.34 16.35
N VAL A 186 -41.39 -10.62 16.18
CA VAL A 186 -40.78 -11.44 15.12
C VAL A 186 -41.08 -10.89 13.72
N GLU A 187 -42.32 -10.50 13.47
CA GLU A 187 -42.77 -9.96 12.18
C GLU A 187 -42.09 -8.61 11.86
N GLN A 188 -42.08 -7.69 12.84
CA GLN A 188 -41.49 -6.34 12.63
C GLN A 188 -39.97 -6.32 12.54
N THR A 189 -39.30 -7.25 13.21
CA THR A 189 -37.85 -7.31 13.26
C THR A 189 -37.25 -8.25 12.23
N GLU A 190 -38.10 -8.93 11.43
CA GLU A 190 -37.68 -9.99 10.51
C GLU A 190 -36.81 -11.05 11.21
N ALA A 191 -37.11 -11.31 12.49
CA ALA A 191 -36.38 -12.24 13.35
C ALA A 191 -34.86 -11.91 13.48
N ASN A 192 -34.46 -10.67 13.31
CA ASN A 192 -33.09 -10.23 13.59
C ASN A 192 -32.84 -10.16 15.11
N PRO A 193 -31.86 -10.90 15.66
CA PRO A 193 -31.63 -10.98 17.11
C PRO A 193 -31.41 -9.64 17.78
N LEU A 194 -30.55 -8.79 17.21
CA LEU A 194 -30.29 -7.47 17.75
C LEU A 194 -31.55 -6.61 17.78
N PHE A 195 -32.33 -6.65 16.69
CA PHE A 195 -33.57 -5.89 16.62
C PHE A 195 -34.61 -6.39 17.62
N LEU A 196 -34.69 -7.71 17.84
CA LEU A 196 -35.55 -8.32 18.88
C LEU A 196 -35.13 -7.86 20.29
N GLU A 197 -33.85 -7.96 20.64
CA GLU A 197 -33.36 -7.54 21.97
C GLU A 197 -33.60 -6.04 22.21
N GLU A 198 -33.26 -5.18 21.24
CA GLU A 198 -33.42 -3.74 21.36
C GLU A 198 -34.90 -3.34 21.44
N SER A 199 -35.78 -4.07 20.74
CA SER A 199 -37.23 -3.87 20.79
C SER A 199 -37.79 -4.21 22.18
N VAL A 200 -37.41 -5.36 22.75
CA VAL A 200 -37.82 -5.75 24.12
C VAL A 200 -37.32 -4.72 25.13
N ARG A 201 -36.06 -4.30 25.02
CA ARG A 201 -35.47 -3.31 25.90
C ARG A 201 -36.21 -1.97 25.84
N ALA A 202 -36.54 -1.51 24.64
CA ALA A 202 -37.31 -0.26 24.46
C ALA A 202 -38.71 -0.35 25.08
N LEU A 203 -39.35 -1.52 25.04
CA LEU A 203 -40.64 -1.77 25.70
C LEU A 203 -40.53 -1.76 27.23
N VAL A 204 -39.43 -2.24 27.78
CA VAL A 204 -39.14 -2.17 29.24
C VAL A 204 -38.88 -0.72 29.64
N GLU A 205 -38.04 0.00 28.95
CA GLU A 205 -37.73 1.41 29.21
C GLU A 205 -38.94 2.34 29.09
N THR A 206 -39.92 2.00 28.24
CA THR A 206 -41.19 2.73 28.13
C THR A 206 -42.24 2.35 29.17
N GLY A 207 -41.95 1.38 29.99
CA GLY A 207 -42.91 0.83 30.97
C GLY A 207 -44.07 0.09 30.30
N ALA A 208 -43.96 -0.31 29.03
CA ALA A 208 -44.91 -1.18 28.35
C ALA A 208 -44.78 -2.63 28.84
N LEU A 209 -43.58 -3.02 29.21
CA LEU A 209 -43.26 -4.27 29.91
C LEU A 209 -42.82 -3.96 31.36
N ILE A 210 -43.37 -4.68 32.32
CA ILE A 210 -43.04 -4.53 33.74
C ILE A 210 -42.61 -5.88 34.29
N GLY A 211 -41.59 -5.91 35.16
CA GLY A 211 -41.04 -7.12 35.77
C GLY A 211 -39.54 -7.22 35.56
N GLU A 212 -39.01 -8.43 35.67
CA GLU A 212 -37.59 -8.74 35.46
C GLU A 212 -37.42 -9.61 34.21
N ARG A 213 -36.19 -9.68 33.70
CA ARG A 213 -35.84 -10.50 32.52
C ARG A 213 -36.31 -11.96 32.73
N GLY A 214 -37.04 -12.46 31.75
CA GLY A 214 -37.64 -13.82 31.79
C GLY A 214 -38.98 -13.93 32.49
N VAL A 215 -39.52 -12.86 33.14
CA VAL A 215 -40.80 -12.83 33.82
C VAL A 215 -41.55 -11.50 33.65
N TYR A 216 -41.42 -10.91 32.46
CA TYR A 216 -42.13 -9.66 32.12
C TYR A 216 -43.63 -9.86 31.98
N ARG A 217 -44.40 -8.79 32.20
CA ARG A 217 -45.84 -8.70 32.00
C ARG A 217 -46.17 -7.43 31.20
N LEU A 218 -47.19 -7.49 30.36
CA LEU A 218 -47.72 -6.34 29.64
C LEU A 218 -48.44 -5.38 30.64
N ALA A 219 -48.02 -4.11 30.63
CA ALA A 219 -48.69 -3.03 31.32
C ALA A 219 -49.81 -2.38 30.52
N ARG A 220 -49.82 -2.57 29.20
CA ARG A 220 -50.78 -1.98 28.24
C ARG A 220 -51.09 -2.98 27.13
N PRO A 221 -52.30 -2.93 26.54
CA PRO A 221 -52.66 -3.78 25.36
C PRO A 221 -51.69 -3.58 24.19
N VAL A 222 -51.39 -4.65 23.47
CA VAL A 222 -50.43 -4.66 22.33
C VAL A 222 -50.82 -3.67 21.24
N GLU A 223 -52.13 -3.45 21.03
CA GLU A 223 -52.70 -2.53 20.00
C GLU A 223 -52.32 -1.05 20.23
N HIS A 224 -51.90 -0.72 21.45
CA HIS A 224 -51.46 0.65 21.82
C HIS A 224 -49.93 0.80 21.84
N LEU A 225 -49.19 -0.21 21.40
CA LEU A 225 -47.74 -0.15 21.33
C LEU A 225 -47.29 0.39 19.96
N THR A 226 -46.66 1.55 19.98
CA THR A 226 -46.01 2.13 18.79
C THR A 226 -44.55 1.71 18.80
N MET A 227 -44.17 0.87 17.87
CA MET A 227 -42.77 0.43 17.72
C MET A 227 -42.17 1.05 16.45
N PRO A 228 -40.94 1.56 16.53
CA PRO A 228 -40.22 1.99 15.34
C PRO A 228 -39.94 0.81 14.41
N THR A 229 -39.94 1.08 13.09
CA THR A 229 -39.82 0.05 12.04
C THR A 229 -38.38 -0.34 11.73
N THR A 230 -37.38 0.31 12.33
CA THR A 230 -35.98 0.01 12.12
C THR A 230 -35.22 0.00 13.43
N VAL A 231 -34.16 -0.81 13.50
CA VAL A 231 -33.30 -0.88 14.68
C VAL A 231 -32.62 0.46 14.99
N GLN A 232 -32.28 1.22 13.95
CA GLN A 232 -31.73 2.58 14.08
C GLN A 232 -32.71 3.51 14.80
N ALA A 233 -33.99 3.47 14.42
CA ALA A 233 -35.01 4.31 15.05
C ALA A 233 -35.26 3.92 16.52
N ILE A 234 -35.16 2.62 16.86
CA ILE A 234 -35.24 2.19 18.25
C ILE A 234 -34.03 2.71 19.05
N LEU A 235 -32.82 2.52 18.53
CA LEU A 235 -31.61 3.01 19.19
C LEU A 235 -31.65 4.54 19.36
N ALA A 236 -32.09 5.28 18.33
CA ALA A 236 -32.26 6.74 18.43
C ALA A 236 -33.27 7.12 19.53
N ALA A 237 -34.42 6.46 19.58
CA ALA A 237 -35.43 6.70 20.62
C ALA A 237 -34.93 6.34 22.03
N ARG A 238 -34.09 5.32 22.17
CA ARG A 238 -33.44 4.97 23.44
C ARG A 238 -32.42 6.02 23.85
N ILE A 239 -31.58 6.49 22.92
CA ILE A 239 -30.61 7.57 23.16
C ILE A 239 -31.33 8.86 23.55
N ASP A 240 -32.48 9.16 22.92
CA ASP A 240 -33.26 10.37 23.22
C ASP A 240 -33.90 10.36 24.62
N ARG A 241 -34.06 9.21 25.25
CA ARG A 241 -34.57 9.07 26.62
C ARG A 241 -33.51 9.23 27.70
N LEU A 242 -32.24 9.19 27.35
CA LEU A 242 -31.16 9.47 28.29
C LEU A 242 -31.29 10.91 28.82
N THR A 243 -30.79 11.15 30.03
CA THR A 243 -30.68 12.54 30.50
C THR A 243 -29.77 13.35 29.55
N PRO A 244 -29.97 14.65 29.44
CA PRO A 244 -29.18 15.49 28.52
C PRO A 244 -27.65 15.34 28.68
N GLU A 245 -27.20 15.12 29.92
CA GLU A 245 -25.79 14.95 30.29
C GLU A 245 -25.26 13.61 29.74
N VAL A 246 -25.92 12.50 30.10
CA VAL A 246 -25.57 11.14 29.68
C VAL A 246 -25.61 11.00 28.16
N LYS A 247 -26.65 11.58 27.51
CA LYS A 247 -26.76 11.63 26.05
C LYS A 247 -25.58 12.38 25.42
N ARG A 248 -25.23 13.55 25.98
CA ARG A 248 -24.07 14.33 25.50
C ARG A 248 -22.76 13.56 25.59
N LEU A 249 -22.55 12.84 26.71
CA LEU A 249 -21.36 12.04 26.90
C LEU A 249 -21.28 10.87 25.88
N LEU A 250 -22.40 10.14 25.68
CA LEU A 250 -22.47 9.08 24.66
C LEU A 250 -22.17 9.60 23.26
N GLN A 251 -22.73 10.76 22.91
CA GLN A 251 -22.48 11.41 21.64
C GLN A 251 -21.02 11.88 21.50
N THR A 252 -20.42 12.41 22.55
CA THR A 252 -19.00 12.78 22.59
C THR A 252 -18.11 11.56 22.42
N ALA A 253 -18.42 10.47 23.11
CA ALA A 253 -17.74 9.18 22.93
C ALA A 253 -17.83 8.66 21.49
N ALA A 254 -18.99 8.82 20.84
CA ALA A 254 -19.17 8.37 19.45
C ALA A 254 -18.31 9.16 18.44
N VAL A 255 -17.94 10.40 18.72
CA VAL A 255 -17.02 11.18 17.86
C VAL A 255 -15.56 10.70 18.05
N VAL A 256 -15.19 10.20 19.23
CA VAL A 256 -13.85 9.60 19.47
C VAL A 256 -13.64 8.35 18.63
N GLY A 257 -14.67 7.52 18.52
CA GLY A 257 -14.67 6.26 17.76
C GLY A 257 -15.36 5.12 18.47
N LYS A 258 -15.21 3.90 17.95
CA LYS A 258 -15.76 2.67 18.58
C LYS A 258 -15.13 2.45 19.95
N ASP A 259 -13.82 2.60 20.05
CA ASP A 259 -13.03 2.44 21.27
C ASP A 259 -12.65 3.82 21.81
N VAL A 260 -12.93 4.04 23.06
CA VAL A 260 -12.92 5.36 23.71
C VAL A 260 -11.96 5.33 24.92
N PRO A 261 -10.70 5.75 24.72
CA PRO A 261 -9.75 5.89 25.82
C PRO A 261 -10.24 6.93 26.84
N MET A 262 -10.29 6.56 28.11
CA MET A 262 -10.76 7.43 29.19
C MET A 262 -10.00 8.77 29.28
N PRO A 263 -8.64 8.81 29.13
CA PRO A 263 -7.91 10.08 29.15
C PRO A 263 -8.37 11.05 28.05
N LEU A 264 -8.65 10.52 26.83
CA LEU A 264 -9.12 11.33 25.71
C LEU A 264 -10.56 11.82 25.95
N LEU A 265 -11.44 10.94 26.44
CA LEU A 265 -12.82 11.32 26.78
C LEU A 265 -12.85 12.43 27.83
N LEU A 266 -12.06 12.32 28.89
CA LEU A 266 -11.92 13.35 29.93
C LEU A 266 -11.37 14.69 29.37
N ALA A 267 -10.45 14.62 28.44
CA ALA A 267 -9.84 15.83 27.86
C ALA A 267 -10.82 16.65 26.98
N ILE A 268 -11.89 15.99 26.47
CA ILE A 268 -12.88 16.60 25.58
C ILE A 268 -14.29 16.69 26.19
N ALA A 269 -14.54 16.06 27.33
CA ALA A 269 -15.81 16.20 28.05
C ALA A 269 -15.92 17.63 28.65
N ASP A 270 -17.15 18.17 28.65
CA ASP A 270 -17.45 19.46 29.27
C ASP A 270 -17.91 19.31 30.73
N ALA A 271 -17.36 18.29 31.43
CA ALA A 271 -17.76 17.96 32.78
C ALA A 271 -16.53 17.49 33.60
N PRO A 272 -16.53 17.66 34.92
CA PRO A 272 -15.46 17.15 35.77
C PRO A 272 -15.44 15.61 35.80
N GLU A 273 -14.28 15.03 36.07
CA GLU A 273 -14.05 13.57 36.03
C GLU A 273 -15.07 12.75 36.80
N HIS A 274 -15.47 13.20 38.00
CA HIS A 274 -16.42 12.45 38.82
C HIS A 274 -17.83 12.37 38.23
N GLU A 275 -18.26 13.42 37.50
CA GLU A 275 -19.52 13.42 36.74
C GLU A 275 -19.43 12.49 35.52
N VAL A 276 -18.35 12.60 34.71
CA VAL A 276 -18.11 11.71 33.59
C VAL A 276 -18.13 10.24 34.02
N ARG A 277 -17.51 9.90 35.16
CA ARG A 277 -17.53 8.54 35.68
C ARG A 277 -18.96 8.08 36.10
N ALA A 278 -19.75 8.96 36.72
CA ALA A 278 -21.11 8.65 37.06
C ALA A 278 -22.00 8.45 35.79
N GLU A 279 -21.82 9.28 34.78
CA GLU A 279 -22.54 9.15 33.52
C GLU A 279 -22.15 7.87 32.76
N LEU A 280 -20.86 7.47 32.79
CA LEU A 280 -20.38 6.20 32.22
C LEU A 280 -21.01 4.98 32.88
N ILE A 281 -21.21 5.00 34.19
CA ILE A 281 -21.94 3.93 34.94
C ILE A 281 -23.38 3.82 34.40
N HIS A 282 -24.06 4.94 34.16
CA HIS A 282 -25.40 4.94 33.57
C HIS A 282 -25.39 4.38 32.14
N LEU A 283 -24.39 4.73 31.31
CA LEU A 283 -24.25 4.20 29.97
C LEU A 283 -23.95 2.70 29.95
N GLN A 284 -23.19 2.20 30.92
CA GLN A 284 -22.96 0.76 31.11
C GLN A 284 -24.24 0.04 31.53
N ALA A 285 -24.96 0.59 32.51
CA ALA A 285 -26.23 0.01 32.96
C ALA A 285 -27.29 -0.01 31.84
N ALA A 286 -27.28 0.99 30.96
CA ALA A 286 -28.14 1.04 29.78
C ALA A 286 -27.59 0.20 28.60
N GLU A 287 -26.45 -0.44 28.74
CA GLU A 287 -25.78 -1.31 27.77
C GLU A 287 -25.42 -0.61 26.47
N PHE A 288 -25.08 0.67 26.49
CA PHE A 288 -24.53 1.38 25.35
C PHE A 288 -23.01 1.23 25.22
N LEU A 289 -22.32 1.28 26.36
CA LEU A 289 -20.87 1.13 26.47
C LEU A 289 -20.53 0.02 27.47
N TYR A 290 -19.38 -0.58 27.33
CA TYR A 290 -18.80 -1.47 28.33
C TYR A 290 -17.28 -1.26 28.41
N GLU A 291 -16.69 -1.67 29.54
CA GLU A 291 -15.24 -1.61 29.74
C GLU A 291 -14.56 -2.68 28.90
N ALA A 292 -13.78 -2.27 27.90
CA ALA A 292 -13.03 -3.17 27.03
C ALA A 292 -11.67 -3.52 27.63
N ARG A 293 -11.06 -2.56 28.32
CA ARG A 293 -9.74 -2.72 28.92
C ARG A 293 -9.65 -1.92 30.23
N LEU A 294 -9.13 -2.57 31.27
CA LEU A 294 -8.96 -1.95 32.57
C LEU A 294 -7.54 -1.42 32.84
N PHE A 295 -6.58 -1.90 32.08
CA PHE A 295 -5.17 -1.60 32.30
C PHE A 295 -4.38 -1.60 30.98
N PRO A 296 -3.40 -0.72 30.72
CA PRO A 296 -2.89 0.32 31.64
C PRO A 296 -3.80 1.53 31.76
N ASP A 297 -4.59 1.87 30.74
CA ASP A 297 -5.59 2.92 30.74
C ASP A 297 -6.98 2.31 30.55
N LEU A 298 -7.94 2.85 31.28
CA LEU A 298 -9.34 2.46 31.15
C LEU A 298 -9.83 2.86 29.75
N GLU A 299 -10.40 1.89 29.04
CA GLU A 299 -10.96 2.07 27.71
C GLU A 299 -12.39 1.52 27.66
N TYR A 300 -13.28 2.30 27.10
CA TYR A 300 -14.66 1.90 26.86
C TYR A 300 -14.84 1.58 25.38
N THR A 301 -15.78 0.68 25.07
CA THR A 301 -16.16 0.38 23.69
C THR A 301 -17.68 0.34 23.55
N PHE A 302 -18.18 0.69 22.38
CA PHE A 302 -19.60 0.57 22.06
C PHE A 302 -19.98 -0.91 21.95
N LYS A 303 -21.11 -1.29 22.59
CA LYS A 303 -21.60 -2.67 22.55
C LYS A 303 -21.83 -3.15 21.11
N HIS A 304 -22.36 -2.28 20.25
CA HIS A 304 -22.63 -2.55 18.85
C HIS A 304 -22.19 -1.38 17.97
N ALA A 305 -21.62 -1.68 16.81
CA ALA A 305 -21.22 -0.68 15.82
C ALA A 305 -22.39 0.22 15.40
N LEU A 306 -23.60 -0.33 15.32
CA LEU A 306 -24.80 0.42 14.98
C LEU A 306 -25.16 1.45 16.06
N THR A 307 -24.96 1.13 17.33
CA THR A 307 -25.16 2.09 18.44
C THR A 307 -24.22 3.29 18.31
N HIS A 308 -22.95 3.03 18.00
CA HIS A 308 -21.95 4.07 17.71
C HIS A 308 -22.41 4.95 16.54
N GLU A 309 -22.84 4.33 15.45
CA GLU A 309 -23.27 5.04 14.24
C GLU A 309 -24.48 5.95 14.52
N VAL A 310 -25.52 5.45 15.21
CA VAL A 310 -26.71 6.23 15.55
C VAL A 310 -26.37 7.37 16.51
N ALA A 311 -25.52 7.13 17.52
CA ALA A 311 -25.09 8.17 18.45
C ALA A 311 -24.29 9.28 17.75
N TYR A 312 -23.45 8.91 16.75
CA TYR A 312 -22.68 9.84 15.95
C TYR A 312 -23.58 10.66 15.01
N GLN A 313 -24.46 10.00 14.25
CA GLN A 313 -25.35 10.65 13.28
C GLN A 313 -26.42 11.53 13.93
N GLY A 314 -26.81 11.22 15.18
CA GLY A 314 -27.78 11.98 15.96
C GLY A 314 -27.30 13.36 16.44
N GLN A 315 -26.15 13.83 15.98
CA GLN A 315 -25.59 15.13 16.37
C GLN A 315 -25.67 16.16 15.26
N LEU A 316 -25.77 17.44 15.64
CA LEU A 316 -25.63 18.55 14.70
C LEU A 316 -24.20 18.59 14.14
N HIS A 317 -24.09 18.93 12.87
CA HIS A 317 -22.81 18.96 12.15
C HIS A 317 -21.78 19.93 12.79
N GLU A 318 -22.24 21.10 13.25
CA GLU A 318 -21.38 22.05 13.96
C GLU A 318 -20.78 21.45 15.23
N ARG A 319 -21.56 20.65 15.97
CA ARG A 319 -21.08 19.99 17.17
C ARG A 319 -20.08 18.88 16.88
N GLN A 320 -20.35 18.07 15.86
CA GLN A 320 -19.40 17.06 15.39
C GLN A 320 -18.07 17.71 15.02
N ARG A 321 -18.11 18.81 14.24
CA ARG A 321 -16.93 19.58 13.84
C ARG A 321 -16.15 20.07 15.06
N ALA A 322 -16.82 20.70 16.02
CA ALA A 322 -16.17 21.22 17.21
C ALA A 322 -15.53 20.11 18.05
N LEU A 323 -16.19 18.94 18.18
CA LEU A 323 -15.63 17.78 18.89
C LEU A 323 -14.43 17.20 18.16
N HIS A 324 -14.48 17.06 16.84
CA HIS A 324 -13.32 16.60 16.05
C HIS A 324 -12.12 17.53 16.21
N ALA A 325 -12.32 18.86 16.21
CA ALA A 325 -11.26 19.82 16.46
C ALA A 325 -10.65 19.63 17.86
N ARG A 326 -11.48 19.50 18.90
CA ARG A 326 -11.02 19.27 20.29
C ARG A 326 -10.28 17.94 20.44
N ILE A 327 -10.72 16.89 19.76
CA ILE A 327 -10.05 15.58 19.74
C ILE A 327 -8.64 15.73 19.16
N THR A 328 -8.50 16.43 18.04
CA THR A 328 -7.18 16.68 17.42
C THR A 328 -6.24 17.35 18.44
N GLU A 329 -6.66 18.44 19.06
CA GLU A 329 -5.87 19.16 20.05
C GLU A 329 -5.58 18.33 21.29
N ALA A 330 -6.55 17.53 21.74
CA ALA A 330 -6.38 16.66 22.89
C ALA A 330 -5.35 15.54 22.62
N ILE A 331 -5.38 14.92 21.45
CA ILE A 331 -4.41 13.88 21.07
C ILE A 331 -2.98 14.46 21.02
N GLU A 332 -2.80 15.62 20.38
CA GLU A 332 -1.49 16.29 20.30
C GLU A 332 -0.93 16.65 21.69
N ARG A 333 -1.82 17.05 22.62
CA ARG A 333 -1.44 17.44 23.99
C ARG A 333 -1.16 16.24 24.89
N LEU A 334 -1.96 15.17 24.79
CA LEU A 334 -1.85 14.00 25.65
C LEU A 334 -0.66 13.09 25.25
N TRP A 335 -0.39 13.01 23.95
CA TRP A 335 0.64 12.10 23.43
C TRP A 335 1.59 12.79 22.44
N PRO A 336 2.30 13.85 22.85
CA PRO A 336 3.17 14.65 21.94
C PRO A 336 4.28 13.80 21.30
N GLU A 337 4.84 12.83 22.01
CA GLU A 337 5.88 11.92 21.52
C GLU A 337 5.33 10.91 20.48
N ARG A 338 4.02 10.74 20.41
CA ARG A 338 3.34 9.74 19.57
C ARG A 338 2.50 10.33 18.45
N VAL A 339 2.62 11.63 18.18
CA VAL A 339 1.88 12.32 17.11
C VAL A 339 2.16 11.70 15.73
N ALA A 340 3.40 11.25 15.49
CA ALA A 340 3.77 10.59 14.25
C ALA A 340 3.07 9.24 14.05
N GLU A 341 2.91 8.46 15.13
CA GLU A 341 2.22 7.17 15.11
C GLU A 341 0.72 7.30 14.88
N GLN A 342 0.14 8.43 15.27
CA GLN A 342 -1.30 8.71 15.18
C GLN A 342 -1.65 9.63 13.99
N ALA A 343 -0.75 9.76 13.01
CA ALA A 343 -0.92 10.71 11.91
C ALA A 343 -2.25 10.52 11.16
N GLU A 344 -2.66 9.28 10.89
CA GLU A 344 -3.90 8.97 10.19
C GLU A 344 -5.14 9.34 11.02
N ARG A 345 -5.12 9.05 12.33
CA ARG A 345 -6.20 9.41 13.25
C ARG A 345 -6.32 10.93 13.39
N LEU A 346 -5.19 11.60 13.55
CA LEU A 346 -5.12 13.07 13.60
C LEU A 346 -5.60 13.68 12.28
N ALA A 347 -5.19 13.14 11.13
CA ALA A 347 -5.67 13.57 9.83
C ALA A 347 -7.19 13.46 9.70
N HIS A 348 -7.77 12.33 10.13
CA HIS A 348 -9.21 12.12 10.13
C HIS A 348 -9.95 13.17 10.97
N HIS A 349 -9.51 13.39 12.21
CA HIS A 349 -10.17 14.34 13.09
C HIS A 349 -9.93 15.80 12.68
N ALA A 350 -8.71 16.16 12.25
CA ALA A 350 -8.39 17.49 11.79
C ALA A 350 -9.21 17.88 10.54
N LEU A 351 -9.36 16.94 9.59
CA LEU A 351 -10.15 17.16 8.37
C LEU A 351 -11.63 17.40 8.71
N ARG A 352 -12.21 16.55 9.58
CA ARG A 352 -13.61 16.68 10.01
C ARG A 352 -13.85 17.86 10.97
N GLY A 353 -12.81 18.27 11.68
CA GLY A 353 -12.83 19.46 12.52
C GLY A 353 -12.60 20.76 11.77
N GLU A 354 -12.37 20.69 10.44
CA GLU A 354 -12.03 21.82 9.58
C GLU A 354 -10.80 22.62 10.08
N LEU A 355 -9.89 21.94 10.75
CA LEU A 355 -8.58 22.47 11.14
C LEU A 355 -7.61 22.32 9.96
N TRP A 356 -7.83 23.13 8.91
CA TRP A 356 -7.24 22.91 7.58
C TRP A 356 -5.73 22.84 7.58
N GLU A 357 -5.02 23.71 8.30
CA GLU A 357 -3.55 23.66 8.40
C GLU A 357 -3.07 22.35 9.02
N LYS A 358 -3.68 21.93 10.15
CA LYS A 358 -3.38 20.69 10.81
C LYS A 358 -3.78 19.48 9.95
N ALA A 359 -4.93 19.57 9.27
CA ALA A 359 -5.38 18.51 8.37
C ALA A 359 -4.38 18.26 7.25
N VAL A 360 -3.89 19.29 6.57
CA VAL A 360 -2.87 19.17 5.52
C VAL A 360 -1.59 18.56 6.07
N ALA A 361 -1.10 19.06 7.21
CA ALA A 361 0.13 18.57 7.83
C ALA A 361 0.03 17.07 8.20
N HIS A 362 -1.08 16.65 8.83
CA HIS A 362 -1.27 15.27 9.24
C HIS A 362 -1.58 14.34 8.06
N LEU A 363 -2.37 14.79 7.06
CA LEU A 363 -2.65 14.03 5.83
C LEU A 363 -1.39 13.77 5.04
N ARG A 364 -0.55 14.79 4.83
CA ARG A 364 0.74 14.62 4.16
C ARG A 364 1.65 13.66 4.93
N ARG A 365 1.72 13.79 6.26
CA ARG A 365 2.49 12.86 7.12
C ARG A 365 1.96 11.42 7.01
N ALA A 366 0.64 11.23 7.04
CA ALA A 366 0.01 9.92 6.85
C ALA A 366 0.35 9.33 5.47
N GLY A 367 0.28 10.14 4.41
CA GLY A 367 0.67 9.74 3.06
C GLY A 367 2.13 9.29 2.95
N LEU A 368 3.06 10.08 3.48
CA LEU A 368 4.49 9.74 3.49
C LEU A 368 4.78 8.47 4.31
N ARG A 369 4.07 8.28 5.43
CA ARG A 369 4.18 7.08 6.25
C ARG A 369 3.65 5.84 5.53
N ALA A 370 2.51 5.96 4.84
CA ALA A 370 1.96 4.89 4.01
C ALA A 370 2.95 4.51 2.87
N MET A 371 3.56 5.49 2.20
CA MET A 371 4.62 5.25 1.20
C MET A 371 5.81 4.50 1.80
N ALA A 372 6.27 4.90 2.99
CA ALA A 372 7.38 4.23 3.66
C ALA A 372 7.10 2.75 3.95
N ARG A 373 5.82 2.38 4.15
CA ARG A 373 5.34 1.00 4.34
C ARG A 373 5.01 0.29 3.01
N GLY A 374 5.11 1.00 1.88
CA GLY A 374 4.75 0.49 0.55
C GLY A 374 3.24 0.48 0.26
N ALA A 375 2.42 1.05 1.12
CA ALA A 375 0.97 1.21 0.97
C ALA A 375 0.64 2.41 0.06
N ASN A 376 0.98 2.29 -1.22
CA ASN A 376 0.93 3.44 -2.14
C ASN A 376 -0.49 3.90 -2.47
N ARG A 377 -1.50 3.02 -2.45
CA ARG A 377 -2.91 3.40 -2.70
C ARG A 377 -3.46 4.27 -1.58
N GLU A 378 -3.19 3.89 -0.33
CA GLU A 378 -3.56 4.66 0.86
C GLU A 378 -2.80 5.99 0.89
N ALA A 379 -1.51 5.99 0.52
CA ALA A 379 -0.71 7.19 0.40
C ALA A 379 -1.34 8.21 -0.58
N ILE A 380 -1.75 7.75 -1.76
CA ILE A 380 -2.43 8.58 -2.76
C ILE A 380 -3.71 9.16 -2.18
N THR A 381 -4.53 8.34 -1.51
CA THR A 381 -5.78 8.80 -0.89
C THR A 381 -5.53 9.94 0.11
N HIS A 382 -4.54 9.79 0.99
CA HIS A 382 -4.19 10.84 1.95
C HIS A 382 -3.66 12.11 1.29
N LEU A 383 -2.79 11.96 0.29
CA LEU A 383 -2.20 13.10 -0.42
C LEU A 383 -3.23 13.86 -1.26
N GLU A 384 -4.19 13.17 -1.89
CA GLU A 384 -5.31 13.80 -2.60
C GLU A 384 -6.24 14.55 -1.63
N GLN A 385 -6.53 13.99 -0.46
CA GLN A 385 -7.24 14.68 0.61
C GLN A 385 -6.48 15.92 1.09
N ALA A 386 -5.14 15.84 1.18
CA ALA A 386 -4.30 16.98 1.53
C ALA A 386 -4.41 18.09 0.48
N LEU A 387 -4.36 17.77 -0.83
CA LEU A 387 -4.61 18.74 -1.91
C LEU A 387 -6.00 19.39 -1.81
N GLY A 388 -7.03 18.60 -1.44
CA GLY A 388 -8.36 19.12 -1.19
C GLY A 388 -8.39 20.11 -0.03
N ALA A 389 -7.69 19.79 1.06
CA ALA A 389 -7.64 20.61 2.26
C ALA A 389 -6.85 21.92 2.08
N VAL A 390 -5.76 21.90 1.29
CA VAL A 390 -4.97 23.13 1.02
C VAL A 390 -5.81 24.24 0.37
N ARG A 391 -6.84 23.90 -0.40
CA ARG A 391 -7.74 24.86 -1.05
C ARG A 391 -8.52 25.74 -0.06
N HIS A 392 -8.59 25.36 1.21
CA HIS A 392 -9.22 26.11 2.29
C HIS A 392 -8.22 26.99 3.06
N LEU A 393 -6.93 26.91 2.75
CA LEU A 393 -5.92 27.77 3.34
C LEU A 393 -5.91 29.15 2.63
N PRO A 394 -5.43 30.20 3.30
CA PRO A 394 -5.23 31.48 2.66
C PRO A 394 -4.33 31.36 1.43
N GLU A 395 -4.74 32.00 0.32
CA GLU A 395 -3.91 32.05 -0.87
C GLU A 395 -2.59 32.78 -0.58
N GLY A 396 -1.47 32.17 -1.00
CA GLY A 396 -0.15 32.74 -0.75
C GLY A 396 0.97 31.81 -1.19
N ARG A 397 2.19 32.32 -1.05
CA ARG A 397 3.39 31.60 -1.43
C ARG A 397 3.50 30.25 -0.73
N GLU A 398 3.30 30.20 0.58
CA GLU A 398 3.42 28.99 1.38
C GLU A 398 2.42 27.89 0.96
N ALA A 399 1.17 28.27 0.71
CA ALA A 399 0.15 27.33 0.21
C ALA A 399 0.52 26.78 -1.16
N THR A 400 1.02 27.63 -2.07
CA THR A 400 1.46 27.20 -3.41
C THR A 400 2.67 26.25 -3.32
N GLU A 401 3.65 26.56 -2.48
CA GLU A 401 4.80 25.69 -2.24
C GLU A 401 4.36 24.32 -1.71
N LEU A 402 3.41 24.29 -0.80
CA LEU A 402 2.85 23.05 -0.23
C LEU A 402 2.09 22.23 -1.29
N ILE A 403 1.32 22.86 -2.18
CA ILE A 403 0.66 22.20 -3.30
C ILE A 403 1.69 21.52 -4.21
N ILE A 404 2.77 22.22 -4.57
CA ILE A 404 3.84 21.67 -5.39
C ILE A 404 4.47 20.44 -4.72
N ASP A 405 4.79 20.56 -3.43
CA ASP A 405 5.38 19.46 -2.66
C ASP A 405 4.45 18.23 -2.61
N ILE A 406 3.15 18.43 -2.43
CA ILE A 406 2.15 17.33 -2.44
C ILE A 406 2.05 16.69 -3.83
N HIS A 407 2.11 17.45 -4.93
CA HIS A 407 2.15 16.88 -6.28
C HIS A 407 3.39 16.00 -6.50
N LEU A 408 4.55 16.42 -5.98
CA LEU A 408 5.76 15.60 -6.03
C LEU A 408 5.66 14.34 -5.18
N ASP A 409 5.05 14.43 -4.00
CA ASP A 409 4.77 13.27 -3.14
C ASP A 409 3.79 12.29 -3.83
N LEU A 410 2.73 12.80 -4.49
CA LEU A 410 1.80 12.01 -5.31
C LEU A 410 2.50 11.29 -6.47
N ARG A 411 3.36 12.01 -7.19
CA ARG A 411 4.20 11.40 -8.23
C ARG A 411 4.98 10.21 -7.68
N ASN A 412 5.61 10.35 -6.51
CA ASN A 412 6.39 9.28 -5.90
C ASN A 412 5.53 8.08 -5.50
N ALA A 413 4.30 8.31 -5.02
CA ALA A 413 3.35 7.24 -4.68
C ALA A 413 2.77 6.52 -5.92
N LEU A 414 2.66 7.21 -7.06
CA LEU A 414 2.11 6.67 -8.32
C LEU A 414 3.13 5.84 -9.12
N ILE A 415 4.43 6.07 -8.97
CA ILE A 415 5.48 5.34 -9.71
C ILE A 415 5.40 3.83 -9.53
N PRO A 416 5.31 3.28 -8.28
CA PRO A 416 5.22 1.84 -8.09
C PRO A 416 3.94 1.21 -8.65
N LEU A 417 2.92 2.01 -8.94
CA LEU A 417 1.66 1.59 -9.55
C LEU A 417 1.67 1.75 -11.08
N GLU A 418 2.74 2.29 -11.65
CA GLU A 418 2.92 2.56 -13.08
C GLU A 418 1.80 3.45 -13.70
N GLU A 419 1.18 4.33 -12.90
CA GLU A 419 0.10 5.23 -13.34
C GLU A 419 0.65 6.47 -14.06
N TRP A 420 1.40 6.26 -15.16
CA TRP A 420 2.16 7.29 -15.88
C TRP A 420 1.34 8.47 -16.38
N ALA A 421 0.06 8.28 -16.70
CA ALA A 421 -0.80 9.37 -17.13
C ALA A 421 -1.05 10.36 -15.97
N ARG A 422 -1.41 9.86 -14.79
CA ARG A 422 -1.63 10.68 -13.59
C ARG A 422 -0.34 11.35 -13.11
N ILE A 423 0.80 10.65 -13.21
CA ILE A 423 2.11 11.26 -12.94
C ILE A 423 2.31 12.50 -13.80
N GLY A 424 1.99 12.42 -15.10
CA GLY A 424 2.09 13.56 -16.01
C GLY A 424 1.21 14.72 -15.62
N GLU A 425 -0.05 14.47 -15.26
CA GLU A 425 -0.99 15.50 -14.82
C GLU A 425 -0.43 16.26 -13.60
N HIS A 426 -0.01 15.53 -12.56
CA HIS A 426 0.56 16.14 -11.35
C HIS A 426 1.85 16.92 -11.62
N LEU A 427 2.74 16.42 -12.49
CA LEU A 427 3.97 17.14 -12.84
C LEU A 427 3.68 18.44 -13.62
N HIS A 428 2.71 18.43 -14.55
CA HIS A 428 2.36 19.64 -15.31
C HIS A 428 1.71 20.72 -14.41
N GLU A 429 0.84 20.33 -13.48
CA GLU A 429 0.27 21.27 -12.50
C GLU A 429 1.36 21.86 -11.62
N ALA A 430 2.26 21.01 -11.08
CA ALA A 430 3.38 21.47 -10.27
C ALA A 430 4.34 22.41 -11.04
N GLU A 431 4.61 22.11 -12.31
CA GLU A 431 5.45 22.96 -13.19
C GLU A 431 4.87 24.35 -13.33
N GLY A 432 3.56 24.46 -13.68
CA GLY A 432 2.87 25.74 -13.84
C GLY A 432 2.95 26.59 -12.59
N LEU A 433 2.73 25.98 -11.42
CA LEU A 433 2.83 26.65 -10.12
C LEU A 433 4.25 27.10 -9.79
N ALA A 434 5.25 26.23 -9.98
CA ALA A 434 6.65 26.54 -9.71
C ALA A 434 7.17 27.67 -10.59
N ARG A 435 6.79 27.71 -11.88
CA ARG A 435 7.12 28.80 -12.79
C ARG A 435 6.48 30.12 -12.36
N THR A 436 5.20 30.10 -11.96
CA THR A 436 4.48 31.27 -11.48
C THR A 436 5.12 31.82 -10.20
N LEU A 437 5.56 30.94 -9.30
CA LEU A 437 6.18 31.29 -8.04
C LEU A 437 7.64 31.76 -8.20
N GLY A 438 8.28 31.46 -9.33
CA GLY A 438 9.70 31.69 -9.58
C GLY A 438 10.62 30.79 -8.77
N ASP A 439 10.12 29.65 -8.27
CA ASP A 439 10.88 28.70 -7.45
C ASP A 439 11.74 27.79 -8.33
N GLN A 440 12.97 28.20 -8.56
CA GLN A 440 13.92 27.48 -9.40
C GLN A 440 14.32 26.12 -8.86
N LEU A 441 14.37 25.95 -7.52
CA LEU A 441 14.73 24.67 -6.91
C LEU A 441 13.65 23.61 -7.15
N ARG A 442 12.38 23.98 -6.84
CA ARG A 442 11.24 23.08 -7.11
C ARG A 442 11.06 22.82 -8.60
N LEU A 443 11.20 23.87 -9.43
CA LEU A 443 11.16 23.72 -10.88
C LEU A 443 12.21 22.73 -11.39
N GLY A 444 13.46 22.83 -10.92
CA GLY A 444 14.53 21.89 -11.29
C GLY A 444 14.19 20.44 -10.97
N ARG A 445 13.62 20.17 -9.79
CA ARG A 445 13.15 18.81 -9.40
C ARG A 445 12.00 18.30 -10.27
N ILE A 446 11.06 19.19 -10.61
CA ILE A 446 9.90 18.86 -11.44
C ILE A 446 10.36 18.52 -12.87
N VAL A 447 11.13 19.38 -13.53
CA VAL A 447 11.57 19.15 -14.91
C VAL A 447 12.51 17.94 -15.02
N THR A 448 13.30 17.64 -13.97
CA THR A 448 14.05 16.37 -13.88
C THR A 448 13.11 15.16 -13.86
N SER A 449 12.01 15.25 -13.12
CA SER A 449 11.00 14.19 -13.08
C SER A 449 10.24 14.05 -14.40
N MET A 450 9.98 15.17 -15.09
CA MET A 450 9.37 15.19 -16.44
C MET A 450 10.31 14.56 -17.47
N ALA A 451 11.62 14.81 -17.39
CA ALA A 451 12.62 14.14 -18.24
C ALA A 451 12.56 12.61 -18.08
N ASN A 452 12.49 12.12 -16.84
CA ASN A 452 12.31 10.68 -16.59
C ASN A 452 10.99 10.15 -17.16
N GLN A 453 9.89 10.84 -16.95
CA GLN A 453 8.57 10.43 -17.46
C GLN A 453 8.57 10.35 -18.99
N CYS A 454 9.13 11.36 -19.67
CA CYS A 454 9.26 11.37 -21.13
C CYS A 454 10.15 10.23 -21.61
N LEU A 455 11.27 9.96 -20.94
CA LEU A 455 12.15 8.83 -21.25
C LEU A 455 11.42 7.48 -21.12
N VAL A 456 10.63 7.29 -20.06
CA VAL A 456 9.85 6.06 -19.85
C VAL A 456 8.74 5.89 -20.87
N ARG A 457 8.20 6.99 -21.39
CA ARG A 457 7.17 6.99 -22.45
C ARG A 457 7.76 7.00 -23.87
N ASP A 458 9.09 6.90 -23.97
CA ASP A 458 9.84 6.93 -25.23
C ASP A 458 9.67 8.26 -26.03
N ASP A 459 9.34 9.37 -25.31
CA ASP A 459 9.31 10.72 -25.88
C ASP A 459 10.69 11.39 -25.70
N TYR A 460 11.62 10.99 -26.54
CA TYR A 460 13.03 11.33 -26.36
C TYR A 460 13.34 12.81 -26.61
N ASP A 461 12.60 13.49 -27.48
CA ASP A 461 12.84 14.92 -27.77
C ASP A 461 12.46 15.78 -26.58
N GLU A 462 11.30 15.52 -25.98
CA GLU A 462 10.89 16.19 -24.75
C GLU A 462 11.77 15.79 -23.55
N ALA A 463 12.22 14.53 -23.47
CA ALA A 463 13.15 14.08 -22.43
C ALA A 463 14.49 14.85 -22.50
N VAL A 464 15.04 15.09 -23.69
CA VAL A 464 16.24 15.92 -23.87
C VAL A 464 15.97 17.37 -23.46
N ARG A 465 14.85 17.95 -23.89
CA ARG A 465 14.48 19.34 -23.58
C ARG A 465 14.39 19.56 -22.07
N PHE A 466 13.64 18.73 -21.37
CA PHE A 466 13.49 18.83 -19.91
C PHE A 466 14.80 18.50 -19.17
N GLY A 467 15.57 17.52 -19.65
CA GLY A 467 16.87 17.18 -19.06
C GLY A 467 17.87 18.32 -19.16
N GLN A 468 17.94 19.03 -20.30
CA GLN A 468 18.79 20.20 -20.49
C GLN A 468 18.34 21.38 -19.62
N GLU A 469 17.04 21.63 -19.52
CA GLU A 469 16.48 22.65 -18.63
C GLU A 469 16.85 22.34 -17.17
N ALA A 470 16.66 21.08 -16.70
CA ALA A 470 17.06 20.63 -15.37
C ALA A 470 18.54 20.86 -15.10
N LEU A 471 19.39 20.50 -16.04
CA LEU A 471 20.83 20.66 -15.93
C LEU A 471 21.24 22.14 -15.87
N SER A 472 20.60 23.02 -16.66
CA SER A 472 20.80 24.46 -16.61
C SER A 472 20.43 25.06 -15.25
N ILE A 473 19.28 24.67 -14.70
CA ILE A 473 18.83 25.10 -13.37
C ILE A 473 19.79 24.61 -12.29
N ALA A 474 20.18 23.33 -12.35
CA ALA A 474 21.10 22.71 -11.40
C ALA A 474 22.44 23.45 -11.32
N ARG A 475 23.02 23.78 -12.48
CA ARG A 475 24.28 24.52 -12.56
C ARG A 475 24.15 25.96 -12.04
N THR A 476 23.02 26.61 -12.30
CA THR A 476 22.74 27.97 -11.80
C THR A 476 22.61 28.00 -10.27
N LEU A 477 21.98 26.96 -9.69
CA LEU A 477 21.78 26.83 -8.25
C LEU A 477 22.96 26.20 -7.51
N GLY A 478 23.86 25.53 -8.22
CA GLY A 478 24.88 24.67 -7.62
C GLY A 478 24.30 23.40 -6.99
N ASP A 479 23.10 22.96 -7.41
CA ASP A 479 22.44 21.78 -6.84
C ASP A 479 22.96 20.49 -7.51
N ARG A 480 23.82 19.79 -6.75
CA ARG A 480 24.46 18.56 -7.22
C ARG A 480 23.46 17.41 -7.41
N SER A 481 22.38 17.38 -6.61
CA SER A 481 21.37 16.30 -6.69
C SER A 481 20.62 16.35 -8.02
N ILE A 482 20.15 17.54 -8.40
CA ILE A 482 19.46 17.74 -9.69
C ILE A 482 20.43 17.49 -10.85
N GLU A 483 21.68 17.99 -10.73
CA GLU A 483 22.70 17.82 -11.79
C GLU A 483 22.96 16.35 -12.11
N VAL A 484 23.22 15.53 -11.09
CA VAL A 484 23.54 14.10 -11.24
C VAL A 484 22.38 13.34 -11.87
N VAL A 485 21.15 13.57 -11.41
CA VAL A 485 19.98 12.86 -11.92
C VAL A 485 19.65 13.30 -13.36
N ALA A 486 19.69 14.61 -13.64
CA ALA A 486 19.46 15.13 -15.00
C ALA A 486 20.50 14.60 -16.00
N THR A 487 21.77 14.57 -15.60
CA THR A 487 22.88 14.02 -16.41
C THR A 487 22.68 12.55 -16.71
N SER A 488 22.21 11.75 -15.73
CA SER A 488 21.88 10.34 -15.92
C SER A 488 20.75 10.17 -16.96
N TYR A 489 19.67 10.92 -16.85
CA TYR A 489 18.54 10.82 -17.80
C TYR A 489 18.91 11.31 -19.20
N LEU A 490 19.71 12.38 -19.32
CA LEU A 490 20.24 12.81 -20.61
C LEU A 490 21.08 11.72 -21.26
N GLY A 491 22.01 11.10 -20.53
CA GLY A 491 22.83 10.01 -21.04
C GLY A 491 21.99 8.82 -21.53
N MET A 492 20.97 8.43 -20.77
CA MET A 492 20.04 7.35 -21.15
C MET A 492 19.21 7.72 -22.39
N THR A 493 18.77 8.97 -22.50
CA THR A 493 17.97 9.45 -23.64
C THR A 493 18.80 9.51 -24.91
N HIS A 494 20.02 10.05 -24.86
CA HIS A 494 20.96 10.06 -26.02
C HIS A 494 21.30 8.63 -26.47
N ALA A 495 21.50 7.69 -25.53
CA ALA A 495 21.71 6.28 -25.85
C ALA A 495 20.51 5.67 -26.62
N ALA A 496 19.27 5.96 -26.20
CA ALA A 496 18.07 5.49 -26.89
C ALA A 496 17.94 6.08 -28.32
N ARG A 497 18.39 7.33 -28.54
CA ARG A 497 18.44 7.98 -29.82
C ARG A 497 19.59 7.47 -30.73
N GLY A 498 20.51 6.65 -30.18
CA GLY A 498 21.70 6.17 -30.90
C GLY A 498 22.86 7.18 -30.94
N GLU A 499 22.80 8.23 -30.15
CA GLU A 499 23.83 9.27 -30.02
C GLU A 499 24.83 8.83 -28.92
N PHE A 500 25.59 7.76 -29.21
CA PHE A 500 26.38 7.05 -28.20
C PHE A 500 27.55 7.86 -27.64
N SER A 501 28.16 8.77 -28.42
CA SER A 501 29.26 9.61 -27.96
C SER A 501 28.80 10.63 -26.92
N GLU A 502 27.66 11.26 -27.16
CA GLU A 502 27.02 12.19 -26.25
C GLU A 502 26.54 11.47 -24.99
N ALA A 503 25.92 10.29 -25.16
CA ALA A 503 25.50 9.44 -24.07
C ALA A 503 26.66 9.08 -23.14
N ALA A 504 27.81 8.67 -23.69
CA ALA A 504 29.00 8.34 -22.91
C ALA A 504 29.48 9.56 -22.10
N THR A 505 29.56 10.73 -22.73
CA THR A 505 29.99 11.98 -22.08
C THR A 505 29.14 12.30 -20.83
N PHE A 506 27.82 12.19 -20.95
CA PHE A 506 26.92 12.42 -19.80
C PHE A 506 27.09 11.36 -18.71
N LEU A 507 27.18 10.08 -19.06
CA LEU A 507 27.24 8.99 -18.10
C LEU A 507 28.59 8.94 -17.36
N GLU A 508 29.70 9.25 -18.04
CA GLU A 508 31.04 9.34 -17.47
C GLU A 508 31.12 10.37 -16.33
N CYS A 509 30.38 11.49 -16.42
CA CYS A 509 30.31 12.48 -15.34
C CYS A 509 29.82 11.87 -14.02
N ASN A 510 28.85 10.97 -14.07
CA ASN A 510 28.29 10.33 -12.88
C ASN A 510 29.12 9.13 -12.37
N VAL A 511 29.87 8.48 -13.26
CA VAL A 511 30.82 7.41 -12.87
C VAL A 511 31.99 8.01 -12.09
N ALA A 512 32.38 9.25 -12.41
CA ALA A 512 33.46 9.97 -11.77
C ALA A 512 33.07 10.69 -10.46
N LEU A 513 31.91 10.36 -9.86
CA LEU A 513 31.49 10.93 -8.58
C LEU A 513 32.48 10.59 -7.46
N GLU A 514 32.70 11.56 -6.57
CA GLU A 514 33.55 11.42 -5.39
C GLU A 514 33.06 10.29 -4.47
N ASP A 515 33.96 9.68 -3.70
CA ASP A 515 33.67 8.51 -2.86
C ASP A 515 32.50 8.75 -1.88
N GLU A 516 32.35 9.97 -1.36
CA GLU A 516 31.27 10.35 -0.46
C GLU A 516 29.88 10.31 -1.13
N LEU A 517 29.81 10.60 -2.42
CA LEU A 517 28.57 10.62 -3.21
C LEU A 517 28.31 9.34 -4.00
N ARG A 518 29.27 8.42 -4.00
CA ARG A 518 29.24 7.20 -4.82
C ARG A 518 28.05 6.30 -4.53
N TYR A 519 27.57 6.26 -3.29
CA TYR A 519 26.45 5.43 -2.86
C TYR A 519 25.11 6.18 -2.80
N GLU A 520 25.13 7.48 -3.15
CA GLU A 520 23.95 8.32 -3.08
C GLU A 520 22.95 8.04 -4.22
N ARG A 521 21.66 8.10 -3.88
CA ARG A 521 20.55 7.92 -4.82
C ARG A 521 19.99 9.23 -5.37
N PHE A 522 20.23 10.35 -4.69
CA PHE A 522 19.72 11.68 -5.06
C PHE A 522 18.21 11.71 -5.29
N GLY A 523 17.44 11.00 -4.45
CA GLY A 523 15.99 10.89 -4.60
C GLY A 523 15.49 9.96 -5.73
N SER A 524 16.41 9.26 -6.38
CA SER A 524 16.13 8.24 -7.41
C SER A 524 15.95 6.85 -6.78
N PRO A 525 15.27 5.91 -7.47
CA PRO A 525 15.19 4.52 -7.03
C PRO A 525 16.49 3.73 -7.17
N ALA A 526 17.52 4.26 -7.84
CA ALA A 526 18.81 3.60 -8.05
C ALA A 526 19.99 4.43 -7.53
N ILE A 527 21.09 3.76 -7.18
CA ILE A 527 22.37 4.41 -6.89
C ILE A 527 22.92 4.99 -8.20
N GLN A 528 23.08 6.33 -8.29
CA GLN A 528 23.26 7.00 -9.58
C GLN A 528 24.61 6.71 -10.22
N SER A 529 25.70 6.57 -9.46
CA SER A 529 27.00 6.17 -10.00
C SER A 529 26.99 4.78 -10.62
N ALA A 530 26.36 3.81 -9.92
CA ALA A 530 26.24 2.43 -10.41
C ALA A 530 25.27 2.33 -11.62
N LEU A 531 24.14 3.03 -11.56
CA LEU A 531 23.20 3.09 -12.70
C LEU A 531 23.89 3.65 -13.94
N SER A 532 24.58 4.78 -13.79
CA SER A 532 25.30 5.42 -14.92
C SER A 532 26.44 4.55 -15.43
N GLY A 533 27.17 3.85 -14.57
CA GLY A 533 28.20 2.88 -14.96
C GLY A 533 27.62 1.69 -15.75
N ALA A 534 26.52 1.14 -15.30
CA ALA A 534 25.81 0.05 -15.99
C ALA A 534 25.29 0.51 -17.39
N ARG A 535 24.73 1.72 -17.48
CA ARG A 535 24.29 2.31 -18.74
C ARG A 535 25.45 2.69 -19.66
N LEU A 536 26.56 3.17 -19.12
CA LEU A 536 27.79 3.42 -19.87
C LEU A 536 28.34 2.13 -20.46
N ALA A 537 28.27 1.01 -19.74
CA ALA A 537 28.65 -0.30 -20.28
C ALA A 537 27.80 -0.70 -21.49
N ASP A 538 26.48 -0.43 -21.47
CA ASP A 538 25.63 -0.63 -22.65
C ASP A 538 26.14 0.22 -23.85
N VAL A 539 26.35 1.51 -23.64
CA VAL A 539 26.82 2.46 -24.66
C VAL A 539 28.20 2.03 -25.24
N LEU A 540 29.15 1.72 -24.36
CA LEU A 540 30.50 1.30 -24.79
C LEU A 540 30.49 -0.02 -25.57
N SER A 541 29.60 -0.96 -25.16
CA SER A 541 29.46 -2.21 -25.91
C SER A 541 28.85 -2.01 -27.31
N GLN A 542 27.98 -1.00 -27.50
CA GLN A 542 27.50 -0.57 -28.83
C GLN A 542 28.60 0.02 -29.67
N LEU A 543 29.57 0.68 -29.05
CA LEU A 543 30.77 1.24 -29.73
C LEU A 543 31.89 0.21 -29.96
N GLY A 544 31.67 -1.06 -29.57
CA GLY A 544 32.67 -2.14 -29.71
C GLY A 544 33.78 -2.12 -28.63
N ARG A 545 33.70 -1.25 -27.62
CA ARG A 545 34.67 -1.11 -26.50
C ARG A 545 34.33 -2.11 -25.37
N PHE A 546 34.40 -3.39 -25.69
CA PHE A 546 33.86 -4.46 -24.81
C PHE A 546 34.58 -4.58 -23.46
N ASP A 547 35.89 -4.48 -23.39
CA ASP A 547 36.66 -4.60 -22.17
C ASP A 547 36.35 -3.47 -21.19
N GLU A 548 36.25 -2.25 -21.71
CA GLU A 548 35.87 -1.08 -20.92
C GLU A 548 34.40 -1.20 -20.45
N ALA A 549 33.50 -1.65 -21.32
CA ALA A 549 32.11 -1.90 -20.98
C ALA A 549 31.98 -2.87 -19.80
N ILE A 550 32.70 -4.01 -19.87
CA ILE A 550 32.71 -4.99 -18.79
C ILE A 550 33.28 -4.40 -17.49
N GLY A 551 34.38 -3.65 -17.55
CA GLY A 551 34.96 -3.00 -16.38
C GLY A 551 33.98 -2.03 -15.67
N HIS A 552 33.25 -1.21 -16.43
CA HIS A 552 32.24 -0.31 -15.87
C HIS A 552 31.03 -1.06 -15.30
N ALA A 553 30.57 -2.15 -15.94
CA ALA A 553 29.49 -2.95 -15.41
C ALA A 553 29.88 -3.71 -14.15
N GLU A 554 31.12 -4.26 -14.07
CA GLU A 554 31.64 -4.89 -12.86
C GLU A 554 31.76 -3.92 -11.71
N ALA A 555 32.24 -2.69 -11.94
CA ALA A 555 32.30 -1.64 -10.95
C ALA A 555 30.89 -1.29 -10.45
N ALA A 556 29.88 -1.19 -11.34
CA ALA A 556 28.50 -0.95 -10.97
C ALA A 556 27.92 -2.07 -10.09
N VAL A 557 28.22 -3.34 -10.41
CA VAL A 557 27.84 -4.50 -9.61
C VAL A 557 28.48 -4.43 -8.21
N GLN A 558 29.79 -4.14 -8.14
CA GLN A 558 30.50 -4.01 -6.87
C GLN A 558 29.92 -2.93 -5.96
N ILE A 559 29.58 -1.74 -6.52
CA ILE A 559 28.95 -0.66 -5.76
C ILE A 559 27.58 -1.12 -5.23
N ALA A 560 26.78 -1.77 -6.05
CA ALA A 560 25.46 -2.22 -5.65
C ALA A 560 25.50 -3.37 -4.62
N GLU A 561 26.50 -4.28 -4.72
CA GLU A 561 26.75 -5.33 -3.73
C GLU A 561 27.23 -4.74 -2.38
N ALA A 562 28.17 -3.81 -2.42
CA ALA A 562 28.68 -3.14 -1.21
C ALA A 562 27.57 -2.38 -0.46
N ALA A 563 26.61 -1.81 -1.19
CA ALA A 563 25.45 -1.13 -0.63
C ALA A 563 24.29 -2.08 -0.24
N ASP A 564 24.40 -3.39 -0.52
CA ASP A 564 23.33 -4.37 -0.39
C ASP A 564 22.00 -3.89 -1.02
N TYR A 565 22.09 -3.35 -2.26
CA TYR A 565 20.94 -2.71 -2.93
C TYR A 565 20.45 -3.50 -4.14
N PRO A 566 19.49 -4.43 -3.95
CA PRO A 566 19.04 -5.39 -4.97
C PRO A 566 18.54 -4.77 -6.27
N PHE A 567 17.84 -3.63 -6.21
CA PHE A 567 17.31 -2.96 -7.40
C PHE A 567 18.43 -2.50 -8.34
N THR A 568 19.45 -1.81 -7.83
CA THR A 568 20.61 -1.39 -8.64
C THR A 568 21.46 -2.58 -9.05
N LEU A 569 21.62 -3.58 -8.16
CA LEU A 569 22.36 -4.81 -8.46
C LEU A 569 21.75 -5.58 -9.64
N SER A 570 20.41 -5.68 -9.71
CA SER A 570 19.74 -6.35 -10.82
C SER A 570 20.05 -5.69 -12.16
N GLN A 571 20.10 -4.36 -12.19
CA GLN A 571 20.47 -3.59 -13.38
C GLN A 571 21.95 -3.76 -13.75
N GLY A 572 22.85 -3.68 -12.75
CA GLY A 572 24.28 -3.92 -12.97
C GLY A 572 24.56 -5.31 -13.58
N LEU A 573 23.93 -6.36 -13.01
CA LEU A 573 24.05 -7.72 -13.54
C LEU A 573 23.44 -7.85 -14.94
N PHE A 574 22.31 -7.21 -15.22
CA PHE A 574 21.69 -7.22 -16.55
C PHE A 574 22.65 -6.66 -17.61
N PHE A 575 23.22 -5.45 -17.38
CA PHE A 575 24.10 -4.82 -18.34
C PHE A 575 25.48 -5.50 -18.43
N LEU A 576 25.97 -6.09 -17.34
CA LEU A 576 27.16 -6.93 -17.36
C LEU A 576 26.94 -8.16 -18.22
N GLY A 577 25.82 -8.87 -18.05
CA GLY A 577 25.44 -10.00 -18.88
C GLY A 577 25.28 -9.62 -20.35
N LEU A 578 24.68 -8.46 -20.64
CA LEU A 578 24.55 -7.93 -21.99
C LEU A 578 25.91 -7.61 -22.64
N ALA A 579 26.85 -7.03 -21.89
CA ALA A 579 28.20 -6.75 -22.39
C ALA A 579 28.95 -8.06 -22.75
N HIS A 580 28.90 -9.09 -21.91
CA HIS A 580 29.44 -10.41 -22.24
C HIS A 580 28.75 -11.05 -23.43
N LEU A 581 27.42 -10.94 -23.54
CA LEU A 581 26.66 -11.47 -24.67
C LEU A 581 27.11 -10.85 -26.00
N ARG A 582 27.25 -9.51 -26.06
CA ARG A 582 27.72 -8.81 -27.25
C ARG A 582 29.16 -9.11 -27.58
N ARG A 583 30.02 -9.38 -26.61
CA ARG A 583 31.38 -9.86 -26.82
C ARG A 583 31.44 -11.29 -27.36
N GLY A 584 30.36 -12.06 -27.27
CA GLY A 584 30.27 -13.47 -27.66
C GLY A 584 30.64 -14.45 -26.54
N ASP A 585 30.86 -14.00 -25.31
CA ASP A 585 31.15 -14.85 -24.15
C ASP A 585 29.82 -15.38 -23.57
N LEU A 586 29.26 -16.37 -24.27
CA LEU A 586 27.96 -16.96 -23.90
C LEU A 586 27.94 -17.61 -22.51
N PRO A 587 29.00 -18.34 -22.05
CA PRO A 587 28.99 -18.94 -20.72
C PRO A 587 28.88 -17.90 -19.60
N SER A 588 29.67 -16.82 -19.67
CA SER A 588 29.60 -15.73 -18.69
C SER A 588 28.27 -14.97 -18.76
N ALA A 589 27.80 -14.66 -19.98
CA ALA A 589 26.51 -14.00 -20.19
C ALA A 589 25.35 -14.80 -19.55
N THR A 590 25.25 -16.08 -19.84
CA THR A 590 24.19 -16.94 -19.29
C THR A 590 24.22 -16.98 -17.77
N ARG A 591 25.38 -17.25 -17.17
CA ARG A 591 25.53 -17.32 -15.70
C ARG A 591 25.16 -16.01 -15.01
N ILE A 592 25.54 -14.86 -15.58
CA ILE A 592 25.28 -13.55 -15.01
C ILE A 592 23.79 -13.17 -15.16
N LEU A 593 23.20 -13.46 -16.32
CA LEU A 593 21.76 -13.20 -16.56
C LEU A 593 20.86 -14.11 -15.73
N GLU A 594 21.24 -15.40 -15.51
CA GLU A 594 20.57 -16.29 -14.56
C GLU A 594 20.58 -15.69 -13.17
N ARG A 595 21.73 -15.21 -12.68
CA ARG A 595 21.84 -14.52 -11.39
C ARG A 595 20.97 -13.25 -11.33
N SER A 596 20.91 -12.45 -12.40
CA SER A 596 20.05 -11.28 -12.49
C SER A 596 18.57 -11.65 -12.38
N LEU A 597 18.13 -12.67 -13.12
CA LEU A 597 16.75 -13.15 -13.11
C LEU A 597 16.35 -13.73 -11.74
N ASP A 598 17.21 -14.53 -11.13
CA ASP A 598 16.97 -15.08 -9.79
C ASP A 598 16.85 -13.98 -8.73
N LEU A 599 17.71 -12.93 -8.84
CA LEU A 599 17.63 -11.76 -7.97
C LEU A 599 16.31 -11.03 -8.16
N CYS A 600 15.92 -10.76 -9.43
CA CYS A 600 14.66 -10.10 -9.75
C CYS A 600 13.45 -10.87 -9.20
N ARG A 601 13.41 -12.19 -9.37
CA ARG A 601 12.34 -13.06 -8.85
C ARG A 601 12.29 -13.06 -7.32
N ARG A 602 13.45 -13.22 -6.68
CA ARG A 602 13.57 -13.25 -5.21
C ARG A 602 13.08 -11.95 -4.57
N TRP A 603 13.39 -10.83 -5.18
CA TRP A 603 13.06 -9.50 -4.71
C TRP A 603 11.83 -8.88 -5.37
N GLN A 604 11.16 -9.65 -6.26
CA GLN A 604 9.98 -9.24 -7.03
C GLN A 604 10.16 -7.88 -7.73
N ILE A 605 11.30 -7.70 -8.37
CA ILE A 605 11.62 -6.50 -9.15
C ILE A 605 10.95 -6.65 -10.52
N VAL A 606 9.62 -6.45 -10.55
CA VAL A 606 8.76 -6.70 -11.71
C VAL A 606 9.28 -6.02 -12.98
N ALA A 607 9.68 -4.75 -12.86
CA ALA A 607 10.16 -3.96 -14.00
C ALA A 607 11.39 -4.55 -14.71
N TRP A 608 12.22 -5.34 -14.03
CA TRP A 608 13.44 -5.92 -14.60
C TRP A 608 13.37 -7.42 -14.83
N THR A 609 12.40 -8.12 -14.24
CA THR A 609 12.25 -9.57 -14.40
C THR A 609 12.11 -9.98 -15.88
N GLN A 610 11.24 -9.28 -16.62
CA GLN A 610 10.96 -9.59 -18.01
C GLN A 610 12.15 -9.28 -18.93
N TYR A 611 12.87 -8.17 -18.67
CA TYR A 611 14.08 -7.84 -19.40
C TYR A 611 15.18 -8.88 -19.17
N ALA A 612 15.40 -9.31 -17.94
CA ALA A 612 16.38 -10.34 -17.61
C ALA A 612 16.00 -11.70 -18.23
N ALA A 613 14.73 -12.09 -18.17
CA ALA A 613 14.22 -13.32 -18.78
C ALA A 613 14.38 -13.32 -20.30
N ALA A 614 13.98 -12.23 -20.97
CA ALA A 614 14.10 -12.12 -22.41
C ALA A 614 15.56 -12.17 -22.88
N MET A 615 16.46 -11.46 -22.19
CA MET A 615 17.88 -11.44 -22.55
C MET A 615 18.58 -12.79 -22.26
N LEU A 616 18.20 -13.44 -21.15
CA LEU A 616 18.65 -14.81 -20.85
C LEU A 616 18.16 -15.79 -21.92
N GLY A 617 16.94 -15.63 -22.40
CA GLY A 617 16.39 -16.39 -23.53
C GLY A 617 17.28 -16.29 -24.77
N VAL A 618 17.72 -15.08 -25.14
CA VAL A 618 18.67 -14.90 -26.25
C VAL A 618 19.99 -15.61 -26.00
N ALA A 619 20.57 -15.48 -24.77
CA ALA A 619 21.82 -16.13 -24.42
C ALA A 619 21.70 -17.67 -24.49
N CYS A 620 20.60 -18.24 -23.97
CA CYS A 620 20.31 -19.67 -24.05
C CYS A 620 20.12 -20.15 -25.49
N ALA A 621 19.42 -19.38 -26.33
CA ALA A 621 19.21 -19.72 -27.74
C ALA A 621 20.54 -19.80 -28.51
N LEU A 622 21.40 -18.80 -28.33
CA LEU A 622 22.72 -18.76 -28.95
C LEU A 622 23.65 -19.88 -28.40
N ALA A 623 23.44 -20.33 -27.17
CA ALA A 623 24.13 -21.47 -26.58
C ALA A 623 23.54 -22.85 -26.97
N GLY A 624 22.52 -22.89 -27.85
CA GLY A 624 21.86 -24.12 -28.31
C GLY A 624 20.80 -24.70 -27.37
N ARG A 625 20.38 -23.97 -26.32
CA ARG A 625 19.34 -24.37 -25.35
C ARG A 625 17.97 -23.84 -25.78
N SER A 626 17.47 -24.31 -26.92
CA SER A 626 16.30 -23.72 -27.59
C SER A 626 15.01 -23.83 -26.78
N ASP A 627 14.74 -24.93 -26.10
CA ASP A 627 13.51 -25.13 -25.32
C ASP A 627 13.45 -24.18 -24.11
N ASP A 628 14.54 -24.07 -23.36
CA ASP A 628 14.66 -23.12 -22.24
C ASP A 628 14.48 -21.67 -22.72
N ALA A 629 15.12 -21.34 -23.85
CA ALA A 629 15.07 -20.02 -24.45
C ALA A 629 13.65 -19.62 -24.85
N LEU A 630 12.91 -20.51 -25.53
CA LEU A 630 11.54 -20.26 -25.98
C LEU A 630 10.57 -20.05 -24.79
N SER A 631 10.72 -20.85 -23.72
CA SER A 631 9.92 -20.69 -22.50
C SER A 631 10.15 -19.33 -21.86
N LEU A 632 11.41 -18.94 -21.62
CA LEU A 632 11.79 -17.66 -21.00
C LEU A 632 11.24 -16.45 -21.76
N VAL A 633 11.33 -16.48 -23.10
CA VAL A 633 10.88 -15.39 -23.94
C VAL A 633 9.37 -15.34 -24.05
N ALA A 634 8.68 -16.50 -24.11
CA ALA A 634 7.23 -16.56 -24.14
C ALA A 634 6.62 -15.95 -22.88
N ASP A 635 7.15 -16.33 -21.70
CA ASP A 635 6.73 -15.75 -20.42
C ASP A 635 6.94 -14.24 -20.37
N ALA A 636 8.12 -13.75 -20.82
CA ALA A 636 8.42 -12.34 -20.85
C ALA A 636 7.49 -11.54 -21.76
N VAL A 637 7.13 -12.07 -22.93
CA VAL A 637 6.19 -11.44 -23.88
C VAL A 637 4.77 -11.43 -23.34
N GLU A 638 4.33 -12.52 -22.69
CA GLU A 638 2.98 -12.64 -22.13
C GLU A 638 2.74 -11.64 -20.99
N GLU A 639 3.65 -11.56 -20.05
CA GLU A 639 3.57 -10.65 -18.91
C GLU A 639 3.68 -9.17 -19.33
N PHE A 640 4.33 -8.89 -20.48
CA PHE A 640 4.53 -7.52 -21.00
C PHE A 640 3.47 -7.08 -22.01
N ARG A 641 2.36 -7.81 -22.16
CA ARG A 641 1.30 -7.50 -23.16
C ARG A 641 0.68 -6.12 -22.99
N SER A 642 0.58 -5.60 -21.80
CA SER A 642 0.00 -4.28 -21.53
C SER A 642 0.90 -3.11 -21.92
N ARG A 643 2.21 -3.36 -22.11
CA ARG A 643 3.22 -2.36 -22.40
C ARG A 643 4.23 -2.90 -23.42
N GLU A 644 4.04 -2.57 -24.71
CA GLU A 644 4.96 -2.99 -25.75
C GLU A 644 6.39 -2.50 -25.48
N SER A 645 7.38 -3.40 -25.51
CA SER A 645 8.80 -3.08 -25.38
C SER A 645 9.58 -3.53 -26.61
N GLY A 646 10.21 -2.57 -27.28
CA GLY A 646 11.06 -2.85 -28.44
C GLY A 646 12.18 -3.84 -28.12
N LEU A 647 12.76 -3.79 -26.92
CA LEU A 647 13.82 -4.73 -26.51
C LEU A 647 13.30 -6.16 -26.35
N ILE A 648 12.16 -6.35 -25.69
CA ILE A 648 11.57 -7.69 -25.49
C ILE A 648 11.17 -8.30 -26.84
N LEU A 649 10.58 -7.49 -27.73
CA LEU A 649 10.24 -7.93 -29.10
C LEU A 649 11.48 -8.33 -29.91
N LEU A 650 12.58 -7.59 -29.78
CA LEU A 650 13.87 -7.94 -30.40
C LEU A 650 14.42 -9.25 -29.84
N CYS A 651 14.43 -9.41 -28.52
CA CYS A 651 14.86 -10.65 -27.89
C CYS A 651 14.02 -11.85 -28.34
N ALA A 652 12.70 -11.66 -28.48
CA ALA A 652 11.80 -12.69 -29.00
C ALA A 652 12.19 -13.06 -30.45
N GLY A 653 12.31 -12.08 -31.32
CA GLY A 653 12.70 -12.32 -32.71
C GLY A 653 14.03 -13.07 -32.85
N MET A 654 15.05 -12.67 -32.09
CA MET A 654 16.38 -13.33 -32.08
C MET A 654 16.28 -14.77 -31.56
N THR A 655 15.53 -14.99 -30.48
CA THR A 655 15.35 -16.33 -29.90
C THR A 655 14.63 -17.28 -30.86
N TYR A 656 13.52 -16.81 -31.48
CA TYR A 656 12.77 -17.61 -32.45
C TYR A 656 13.61 -17.90 -33.74
N LEU A 657 14.41 -16.95 -34.16
CA LEU A 657 15.32 -17.15 -35.32
C LEU A 657 16.37 -18.22 -35.00
N SER A 658 17.03 -18.14 -33.84
CA SER A 658 18.00 -19.13 -33.38
C SER A 658 17.42 -20.53 -33.20
N ALA A 659 16.13 -20.62 -32.88
CA ALA A 659 15.38 -21.87 -32.81
C ALA A 659 14.88 -22.38 -34.18
N GLY A 660 15.20 -21.72 -35.26
CA GLY A 660 14.77 -22.08 -36.63
C GLY A 660 13.32 -21.75 -36.96
N ARG A 661 12.62 -20.99 -36.08
CA ARG A 661 11.20 -20.61 -36.24
C ARG A 661 11.08 -19.28 -36.99
N ILE A 662 11.44 -19.30 -38.30
CA ILE A 662 11.62 -18.10 -39.16
C ILE A 662 10.35 -17.23 -39.21
N ASN A 663 9.15 -17.82 -39.34
CA ASN A 663 7.89 -17.07 -39.51
C ASN A 663 7.54 -16.29 -38.23
N GLU A 664 7.72 -16.89 -37.09
CA GLU A 664 7.47 -16.22 -35.80
C GLU A 664 8.52 -15.13 -35.54
N ALA A 665 9.80 -15.41 -35.87
CA ALA A 665 10.86 -14.41 -35.80
C ALA A 665 10.54 -13.19 -36.62
N ALA A 666 10.08 -13.37 -37.87
CA ALA A 666 9.65 -12.31 -38.77
C ALA A 666 8.45 -11.51 -38.19
N GLY A 667 7.52 -12.19 -37.56
CA GLY A 667 6.39 -11.54 -36.86
C GLY A 667 6.87 -10.58 -35.77
N TYR A 668 7.82 -11.00 -34.95
CA TYR A 668 8.39 -10.17 -33.87
C TYR A 668 9.27 -9.05 -34.42
N ALA A 669 10.10 -9.29 -35.44
CA ALA A 669 10.93 -8.28 -36.06
C ALA A 669 10.08 -7.13 -36.64
N ARG A 670 8.98 -7.46 -37.36
CA ARG A 670 8.06 -6.44 -37.92
C ARG A 670 7.40 -5.61 -36.81
N LYS A 671 6.96 -6.24 -35.69
CA LYS A 671 6.41 -5.53 -34.53
C LYS A 671 7.47 -4.61 -33.91
N ALA A 672 8.68 -5.12 -33.68
CA ALA A 672 9.78 -4.36 -33.12
C ALA A 672 10.11 -3.13 -33.99
N LEU A 673 10.22 -3.31 -35.32
CA LEU A 673 10.53 -2.25 -36.28
C LEU A 673 9.43 -1.18 -36.32
N ALA A 674 8.16 -1.59 -36.37
CA ALA A 674 7.03 -0.66 -36.33
C ALA A 674 7.01 0.16 -35.03
N LEU A 675 7.25 -0.48 -33.90
CA LEU A 675 7.28 0.17 -32.59
C LEU A 675 8.46 1.16 -32.50
N THR A 676 9.68 0.73 -32.83
CA THR A 676 10.89 1.55 -32.67
C THR A 676 10.88 2.77 -33.62
N ARG A 677 10.30 2.64 -34.82
CA ARG A 677 10.06 3.77 -35.74
C ARG A 677 9.06 4.77 -35.17
N ARG A 678 7.93 4.27 -34.70
CA ARG A 678 6.90 5.11 -34.05
C ARG A 678 7.43 5.93 -32.86
N LEU A 679 8.37 5.34 -32.11
CA LEU A 679 8.94 5.93 -30.90
C LEU A 679 10.24 6.73 -31.18
N GLY A 680 10.77 6.76 -32.39
CA GLY A 680 12.04 7.41 -32.67
C GLY A 680 13.26 6.76 -31.99
N ALA A 681 13.16 5.50 -31.59
CA ALA A 681 14.20 4.74 -30.86
C ALA A 681 15.26 4.22 -31.87
N ARG A 682 16.07 5.10 -32.41
CA ARG A 682 17.00 4.81 -33.53
C ARG A 682 17.97 3.66 -33.23
N ALA A 683 18.50 3.59 -32.01
CA ALA A 683 19.36 2.49 -31.60
C ALA A 683 18.67 1.12 -31.72
N ARG A 684 17.43 1.02 -31.25
CA ARG A 684 16.64 -0.22 -31.33
C ARG A 684 16.10 -0.46 -32.74
N GLU A 685 15.80 0.59 -33.52
CA GLU A 685 15.42 0.45 -34.92
C GLU A 685 16.53 -0.20 -35.74
N THR A 686 17.79 0.21 -35.52
CA THR A 686 18.96 -0.42 -36.16
C THR A 686 19.03 -1.92 -35.83
N HIS A 687 18.86 -2.32 -34.58
CA HIS A 687 18.83 -3.74 -34.21
C HIS A 687 17.65 -4.49 -34.86
N ALA A 688 16.48 -3.85 -34.99
CA ALA A 688 15.32 -4.47 -35.63
C ALA A 688 15.56 -4.67 -37.16
N LEU A 689 16.25 -3.74 -37.81
CA LEU A 689 16.66 -3.86 -39.22
C LEU A 689 17.72 -4.96 -39.41
N CYS A 690 18.72 -5.05 -38.52
CA CYS A 690 19.70 -6.14 -38.55
C CYS A 690 19.00 -7.50 -38.41
N LEU A 691 18.09 -7.63 -37.42
CA LEU A 691 17.31 -8.86 -37.22
C LEU A 691 16.47 -9.21 -38.45
N ALA A 692 15.84 -8.24 -39.10
CA ALA A 692 15.09 -8.47 -40.35
C ALA A 692 16.00 -8.97 -41.47
N GLY A 693 17.22 -8.43 -41.58
CA GLY A 693 18.23 -8.89 -42.53
C GLY A 693 18.70 -10.33 -42.26
N ASP A 694 18.93 -10.67 -40.98
CA ASP A 694 19.32 -12.04 -40.59
C ASP A 694 18.19 -13.04 -40.88
N ILE A 695 16.94 -12.65 -40.67
CA ILE A 695 15.74 -13.48 -40.96
C ILE A 695 15.64 -13.69 -42.52
N ALA A 696 15.78 -12.63 -43.30
CA ALA A 696 15.75 -12.72 -44.75
C ALA A 696 16.86 -13.63 -45.29
N SER A 697 18.07 -13.53 -44.73
CA SER A 697 19.19 -14.41 -45.08
C SER A 697 18.93 -15.88 -44.73
N ALA A 698 18.27 -16.15 -43.60
CA ALA A 698 17.88 -17.51 -43.15
C ALA A 698 16.72 -18.10 -43.96
N ALA A 699 15.80 -17.26 -44.46
CA ALA A 699 14.67 -17.69 -45.32
C ALA A 699 15.06 -18.07 -46.74
N GLY A 700 16.22 -17.63 -47.23
CA GLY A 700 16.67 -17.83 -48.61
C GLY A 700 16.35 -16.66 -49.55
N ALA A 701 17.05 -16.60 -50.69
CA ALA A 701 16.98 -15.43 -51.58
C ALA A 701 15.60 -15.15 -52.20
N ASP A 702 14.76 -16.16 -52.37
CA ASP A 702 13.44 -16.01 -52.99
C ASP A 702 12.39 -15.38 -52.03
N ASP A 703 12.61 -15.43 -50.74
CA ASP A 703 11.72 -14.87 -49.71
C ASP A 703 12.24 -13.53 -49.14
N ALA A 704 13.46 -13.12 -49.47
CA ALA A 704 14.07 -11.90 -48.93
C ALA A 704 13.32 -10.60 -49.30
N GLU A 705 12.55 -10.58 -50.38
CA GLU A 705 11.72 -9.43 -50.80
C GLU A 705 10.45 -9.26 -49.89
N ASN A 706 10.09 -10.29 -49.14
CA ASN A 706 8.90 -10.27 -48.26
C ASN A 706 9.19 -9.77 -46.83
N PHE A 707 10.44 -9.51 -46.50
CA PHE A 707 10.91 -9.03 -45.18
C PHE A 707 11.51 -7.64 -45.25
#